data_c8d0345e457109b11b59490603c3d51b
#
_entry.id   c8d0345e457109b11b59490603c3d51b
#
_cell.length_a   1.000
_cell.length_b   1.000
_cell.length_c   1.000
_cell.angle_alpha   90.00
_cell.angle_beta   90.00
_cell.angle_gamma   90.00
#
_symmetry.space_group_name_H-M   'P 1'
#
loop_
_entity.id
_entity.type
_entity.pdbx_description
1 polymer ?
#
loop_
_entity_poly.entity_id
_entity_poly.type
_entity_poly.pdbx_seq_one_letter_code
_entity_poly.pdbx_strand_id
1 'polypeptide(L)'
;MRFFATALLALSLAAFAAYLPGEASYPSLDFAHGVFGNPAGIATFDSWGFLGDFGQEEGVYGARVGAHFRTFGAAFDYESDGEGFDEARWSLTQGGAFIGGMLNLGHRAEAFRSADFDGTEFSYSLGVVIRPFPLLALGYTGNHLLYFGPENEDRVHEFGATLKLGDLAVSYALEDFDKHRLLATMSVLDFMVGFQVPLYGNGKYALSFSRTLGGYAEAGIRFGDDYLPHRFSFAYHRARNLEAYGARIVRVPLATSVKEVAEPVLPFLFEPSLGIHTVRNHIDQLLEIRGLDIVIFDFTGYSGGWAVSKEIQRGIMRLRRAGKFVVAFLEDVRPSTLIASASADRIVAEPSGRVTFRGFGGSTLFYKGLLSKLGVKVEFLRHGEYKSAVERFTADSMSLEARSDLERVYKARWEILKAEWPATKRAKLDEFANKALLTVSAAVEAGIVDTALYLDQVATDAVRIRYGRYIPYVYAAEFAPSKRPVMDGSYAMRRQIGLITIEGTITDATARAFNESLDELVSGDYEALVLRINSPGGSAQASDRIWASVRNLVELGFPVVASIGDYGASGGYYIACGANKIVAEEFSLVGSIGIYGGKVDASGLLEKLGVKAETVKTHPHADGGSFTRPFDEEERASLQAFMDDFYERFLGVVSRATGIEKAKVDSELGGGRVFVGKEALENGLISQLGGLDVAIAEAARLAGISFGRLELVSLSDDYSYILGAPRASLSSTLSEFTDVRVWALDIRFLDF
;
A
#
# COMPACT_ATOMS: atom_id res chain seq x y z
N MET A 1 3.75 28.80 40.20
CA MET A 1 4.40 29.10 38.90
C MET A 1 5.45 28.07 38.50
N ARG A 2 6.52 27.82 39.28
CA ARG A 2 7.52 26.78 38.94
C ARG A 2 6.92 25.39 38.64
N PHE A 3 5.89 25.00 39.40
CA PHE A 3 5.23 23.71 39.20
C PHE A 3 4.45 23.62 37.87
N PHE A 4 3.87 24.74 37.43
CA PHE A 4 3.12 24.81 36.16
C PHE A 4 4.06 24.82 34.95
N ALA A 5 5.19 25.51 35.04
CA ALA A 5 6.21 25.50 33.99
C ALA A 5 6.90 24.13 33.87
N THR A 6 7.18 23.48 35.01
CA THR A 6 7.72 22.11 35.03
C THR A 6 6.70 21.08 34.53
N ALA A 7 5.42 21.30 34.81
CA ALA A 7 4.35 20.44 34.28
C ALA A 7 4.14 20.62 32.77
N LEU A 8 4.27 21.84 32.24
CA LEU A 8 4.24 22.11 30.79
C LEU A 8 5.47 21.52 30.08
N LEU A 9 6.64 21.64 30.69
CA LEU A 9 7.87 21.02 30.19
C LEU A 9 7.78 19.48 30.26
N ALA A 10 7.22 18.93 31.33
CA ALA A 10 6.99 17.50 31.50
C ALA A 10 5.91 16.95 30.56
N LEU A 11 4.86 17.73 30.25
CA LEU A 11 3.87 17.40 29.24
C LEU A 11 4.48 17.40 27.83
N SER A 12 5.40 18.33 27.54
CA SER A 12 6.17 18.36 26.30
C SER A 12 7.13 17.17 26.20
N LEU A 13 7.70 16.74 27.32
CA LEU A 13 8.59 15.57 27.42
C LEU A 13 7.84 14.23 27.42
N ALA A 14 6.62 14.17 27.96
CA ALA A 14 5.80 12.94 28.00
C ALA A 14 5.23 12.56 26.62
N ALA A 15 5.18 13.52 25.69
CA ALA A 15 4.81 13.27 24.31
C ALA A 15 5.98 12.71 23.45
N PHE A 16 6.96 12.05 24.05
CA PHE A 16 8.20 11.55 23.48
C PHE A 16 8.00 10.33 22.54
N ALA A 17 7.13 10.45 21.56
CA ALA A 17 7.07 9.50 20.47
C ALA A 17 6.72 10.19 19.16
N ALA A 18 7.75 10.49 18.44
CA ALA A 18 7.81 10.56 17.00
C ALA A 18 7.40 11.82 16.26
N TYR A 19 8.29 12.55 15.59
CA TYR A 19 8.27 13.15 14.23
C TYR A 19 9.09 14.41 13.99
N LEU A 20 9.32 14.77 12.74
CA LEU A 20 10.35 15.59 12.22
C LEU A 20 10.10 16.54 11.10
N PRO A 21 11.07 17.30 10.72
CA PRO A 21 11.06 18.67 10.22
C PRO A 21 11.12 18.88 8.73
N GLY A 22 11.25 20.08 8.32
CA GLY A 22 12.00 20.74 7.32
C GLY A 22 11.36 21.84 6.57
N GLU A 23 11.87 22.89 6.45
CA GLU A 23 12.06 24.06 5.59
C GLU A 23 11.57 25.40 6.13
N ALA A 24 12.46 26.27 6.02
CA ALA A 24 12.69 27.72 6.06
C ALA A 24 11.60 28.69 6.53
N SER A 25 11.99 29.51 7.38
CA SER A 25 11.62 30.71 8.11
C SER A 25 10.62 31.71 7.51
N TYR A 26 9.42 31.28 7.23
CA TYR A 26 8.25 32.14 7.13
C TYR A 26 7.06 31.47 7.79
N PRO A 27 6.14 32.21 8.44
CA PRO A 27 5.02 31.61 9.14
C PRO A 27 4.22 30.62 8.30
N SER A 28 4.29 30.74 6.99
CA SER A 28 3.58 29.92 6.02
C SER A 28 4.42 28.83 5.36
N LEU A 29 5.76 28.88 5.49
CA LEU A 29 6.68 27.97 4.78
C LEU A 29 7.66 27.26 5.69
N ASP A 30 7.43 27.26 6.97
CA ASP A 30 8.47 26.84 7.87
C ASP A 30 8.71 25.35 7.87
N PHE A 31 9.80 25.03 7.28
CA PHE A 31 10.35 23.72 7.20
C PHE A 31 11.55 23.58 8.11
N ALA A 32 12.81 23.60 7.67
CA ALA A 32 13.98 23.30 8.46
C ALA A 32 14.02 24.03 9.82
N HIS A 33 13.27 25.08 9.95
CA HIS A 33 13.24 25.93 11.10
C HIS A 33 11.95 25.86 11.93
N GLY A 34 11.11 24.84 11.77
CA GLY A 34 9.98 24.61 12.67
C GLY A 34 10.41 24.53 14.14
N VAL A 35 11.68 24.21 14.39
CA VAL A 35 12.30 24.30 15.72
C VAL A 35 12.55 25.74 16.15
N PHE A 36 12.87 26.65 15.24
CA PHE A 36 13.17 28.06 15.50
C PHE A 36 12.07 29.03 15.05
N GLY A 37 11.33 28.70 14.02
CA GLY A 37 10.26 29.51 13.44
C GLY A 37 8.86 29.07 13.85
N ASN A 38 7.96 28.90 12.87
CA ASN A 38 6.58 28.46 13.13
C ASN A 38 6.53 27.02 13.67
N PRO A 39 6.12 26.79 14.93
CA PRO A 39 6.09 25.46 15.51
C PRO A 39 5.16 24.47 14.77
N ALA A 40 4.19 24.95 13.97
CA ALA A 40 3.36 24.07 13.12
C ALA A 40 4.15 23.49 11.94
N GLY A 41 5.24 24.10 11.53
CA GLY A 41 6.12 23.61 10.48
C GLY A 41 6.72 22.26 10.82
N ILE A 42 7.01 21.98 12.09
CA ILE A 42 7.57 20.72 12.56
C ILE A 42 6.61 19.52 12.34
N ALA A 43 5.31 19.75 12.12
CA ALA A 43 4.34 18.69 11.88
C ALA A 43 4.49 17.99 10.52
N THR A 44 5.31 18.53 9.60
CA THR A 44 5.36 18.10 8.20
C THR A 44 6.40 17.02 7.90
N PHE A 45 7.16 16.53 8.88
CA PHE A 45 8.34 15.71 8.63
C PHE A 45 8.38 14.32 9.25
N ASP A 46 9.03 13.40 8.53
CA ASP A 46 9.21 11.99 8.90
C ASP A 46 10.69 11.57 8.92
N SER A 47 11.60 12.42 9.41
CA SER A 47 13.02 12.10 9.50
C SER A 47 13.67 12.58 10.81
N TRP A 48 14.96 12.55 10.93
CA TRP A 48 15.71 13.20 12.00
C TRP A 48 16.82 14.06 11.38
N GLY A 49 17.25 15.08 12.08
CA GLY A 49 18.32 15.93 11.59
C GLY A 49 18.87 16.88 12.63
N PHE A 50 19.92 17.56 12.22
CA PHE A 50 20.55 18.63 12.94
C PHE A 50 20.59 19.88 12.07
N LEU A 51 20.48 21.02 12.69
CA LEU A 51 20.65 22.30 12.03
C LEU A 51 21.51 23.21 12.92
N GLY A 52 22.28 24.04 12.28
CA GLY A 52 23.10 25.02 12.94
C GLY A 52 23.15 26.30 12.13
N ASP A 53 23.18 27.41 12.81
CA ASP A 53 23.24 28.73 12.25
C ASP A 53 24.20 29.57 13.12
N PHE A 54 25.17 30.22 12.51
CA PHE A 54 26.20 31.00 13.20
C PHE A 54 26.40 32.30 12.43
N GLY A 55 26.46 33.41 13.14
CA GLY A 55 26.68 34.67 12.48
C GLY A 55 26.83 35.83 13.42
N GLN A 56 27.00 37.00 12.81
CA GLN A 56 27.02 38.28 13.48
C GLN A 56 26.08 39.24 12.76
N GLU A 57 25.26 39.95 13.51
CA GLU A 57 24.36 40.97 12.98
C GLU A 57 24.38 42.17 13.93
N GLU A 58 24.71 43.35 13.42
CA GLU A 58 24.76 44.59 14.18
C GLU A 58 25.64 44.55 15.45
N GLY A 59 26.73 43.80 15.42
CA GLY A 59 27.63 43.67 16.59
C GLY A 59 27.29 42.52 17.53
N VAL A 60 26.11 41.93 17.38
CA VAL A 60 25.68 40.76 18.17
C VAL A 60 26.09 39.46 17.45
N TYR A 61 26.80 38.62 18.17
CA TYR A 61 27.17 37.28 17.72
C TYR A 61 26.06 36.28 18.09
N GLY A 62 25.57 35.51 17.14
CA GLY A 62 24.55 34.51 17.39
C GLY A 62 24.98 33.11 16.98
N ALA A 63 24.61 32.13 17.79
CA ALA A 63 24.78 30.72 17.48
C ALA A 63 23.48 29.95 17.79
N ARG A 64 22.92 29.29 16.80
CA ARG A 64 21.73 28.45 16.94
C ARG A 64 22.07 27.02 16.57
N VAL A 65 21.72 26.09 17.42
CA VAL A 65 21.82 24.67 17.12
C VAL A 65 20.53 23.96 17.48
N GLY A 66 20.07 23.09 16.63
CA GLY A 66 18.84 22.34 16.85
C GLY A 66 18.96 20.93 16.38
N ALA A 67 18.19 20.09 17.00
CA ALA A 67 17.98 18.72 16.56
C ALA A 67 16.49 18.43 16.57
N HIS A 68 16.12 17.52 15.71
CA HIS A 68 14.74 17.16 15.61
C HIS A 68 14.59 15.66 15.38
N PHE A 69 13.51 15.10 15.92
CA PHE A 69 13.11 13.73 15.74
C PHE A 69 11.60 13.64 15.57
N ARG A 70 11.14 13.48 14.30
CA ARG A 70 9.72 13.44 13.93
C ARG A 70 8.99 14.75 14.30
N THR A 71 7.80 14.84 14.85
CA THR A 71 7.12 16.10 15.23
C THR A 71 7.64 16.76 16.50
N PHE A 72 8.81 16.36 16.96
CA PHE A 72 9.44 16.90 18.15
C PHE A 72 10.80 17.52 17.79
N GLY A 73 11.08 18.70 18.28
CA GLY A 73 12.36 19.39 18.11
C GLY A 73 12.88 19.96 19.42
N ALA A 74 14.19 20.01 19.54
CA ALA A 74 14.87 20.70 20.61
C ALA A 74 15.93 21.63 20.02
N ALA A 75 16.05 22.83 20.55
CA ALA A 75 17.06 23.77 20.09
C ALA A 75 17.67 24.56 21.23
N PHE A 76 18.87 25.07 20.96
CA PHE A 76 19.59 26.00 21.78
C PHE A 76 19.99 27.19 20.92
N ASP A 77 19.71 28.38 21.41
CA ASP A 77 20.04 29.66 20.81
C ASP A 77 20.88 30.46 21.80
N TYR A 78 21.95 31.08 21.32
CA TYR A 78 22.83 31.92 22.13
C TYR A 78 23.16 33.19 21.36
N GLU A 79 22.97 34.32 21.98
CA GLU A 79 23.32 35.64 21.44
C GLU A 79 24.18 36.41 22.45
N SER A 80 25.20 37.13 21.95
CA SER A 80 26.11 37.93 22.77
C SER A 80 26.63 39.14 21.98
N ASP A 81 26.67 40.32 22.61
CA ASP A 81 27.30 41.52 22.06
C ASP A 81 28.80 41.62 22.40
N GLY A 82 29.29 40.70 23.23
CA GLY A 82 30.70 40.72 23.72
C GLY A 82 31.01 41.80 24.71
N GLU A 83 30.07 42.66 25.10
CA GLU A 83 30.23 43.78 26.05
C GLU A 83 29.43 43.59 27.34
N GLY A 84 28.69 42.50 27.48
CA GLY A 84 27.97 42.19 28.72
C GLY A 84 26.53 41.72 28.54
N PHE A 85 26.02 41.77 27.34
CA PHE A 85 24.73 41.13 26.98
C PHE A 85 24.99 39.72 26.52
N ASP A 86 24.46 38.76 27.26
CA ASP A 86 24.44 37.32 26.89
C ASP A 86 23.05 36.75 27.10
N GLU A 87 22.46 36.22 26.06
CA GLU A 87 21.19 35.49 26.15
C GLU A 87 21.37 34.04 25.71
N ALA A 88 20.82 33.12 26.50
CA ALA A 88 20.80 31.71 26.19
C ALA A 88 19.37 31.20 26.27
N ARG A 89 18.86 30.62 25.16
CA ARG A 89 17.50 30.17 25.03
C ARG A 89 17.48 28.68 24.69
N TRP A 90 16.67 27.89 25.39
CA TRP A 90 16.40 26.50 25.12
C TRP A 90 14.94 26.36 24.69
N SER A 91 14.69 25.67 23.61
CA SER A 91 13.33 25.46 23.12
C SER A 91 13.00 24.00 22.89
N LEU A 92 11.76 23.63 23.20
CA LEU A 92 11.14 22.35 22.86
C LEU A 92 9.90 22.61 22.02
N THR A 93 9.86 22.01 20.85
CA THR A 93 8.78 22.21 19.87
C THR A 93 8.10 20.90 19.57
N GLN A 94 6.76 20.90 19.49
CA GLN A 94 5.97 19.77 19.05
C GLN A 94 4.89 20.23 18.09
N GLY A 95 4.58 19.39 17.08
CA GLY A 95 3.51 19.68 16.13
C GLY A 95 2.70 18.46 15.75
N GLY A 96 1.57 18.66 15.11
CA GLY A 96 0.68 17.63 14.57
C GLY A 96 0.05 18.07 13.27
N ALA A 97 -0.06 17.15 12.32
CA ALA A 97 -0.78 17.35 11.06
C ALA A 97 -2.18 16.76 11.16
N PHE A 98 -3.18 17.52 10.76
CA PHE A 98 -4.59 17.18 10.81
C PHE A 98 -5.21 17.35 9.42
N ILE A 99 -6.34 16.68 9.17
CA ILE A 99 -7.09 16.75 7.91
C ILE A 99 -6.14 16.49 6.73
N GLY A 100 -5.46 15.32 6.73
CA GLY A 100 -4.51 14.96 5.67
C GLY A 100 -3.34 15.93 5.46
N GLY A 101 -2.96 16.76 6.45
CA GLY A 101 -1.89 17.77 6.33
C GLY A 101 -2.36 19.13 5.83
N MET A 102 -3.65 19.32 5.56
CA MET A 102 -4.23 20.63 5.24
C MET A 102 -4.12 21.60 6.40
N LEU A 103 -4.28 21.12 7.63
CA LEU A 103 -4.11 21.87 8.86
C LEU A 103 -2.97 21.29 9.65
N ASN A 104 -1.95 22.09 9.93
CA ASN A 104 -0.88 21.77 10.86
C ASN A 104 -0.96 22.69 12.07
N LEU A 105 -0.85 22.12 13.24
CA LEU A 105 -0.80 22.83 14.51
C LEU A 105 0.52 22.51 15.20
N GLY A 106 1.11 23.47 15.86
CA GLY A 106 2.32 23.26 16.63
C GLY A 106 2.40 24.19 17.82
N HIS A 107 3.20 23.81 18.78
CA HIS A 107 3.50 24.64 19.94
C HIS A 107 4.97 24.52 20.32
N ARG A 108 5.49 25.56 20.95
CA ARG A 108 6.87 25.64 21.43
C ARG A 108 6.88 26.18 22.85
N ALA A 109 7.59 25.50 23.72
CA ALA A 109 7.93 25.97 25.04
C ALA A 109 9.40 26.37 25.07
N GLU A 110 9.69 27.52 25.58
CA GLU A 110 11.05 28.10 25.67
C GLU A 110 11.39 28.42 27.09
N ALA A 111 12.64 28.16 27.44
CA ALA A 111 13.24 28.60 28.68
C ALA A 111 14.50 29.42 28.32
N PHE A 112 14.62 30.61 28.77
CA PHE A 112 15.76 31.46 28.47
C PHE A 112 16.30 32.18 29.71
N ARG A 113 17.55 32.57 29.60
CA ARG A 113 18.28 33.29 30.60
C ARG A 113 18.95 34.47 29.92
N SER A 114 18.66 35.69 30.38
CA SER A 114 19.28 36.90 29.90
C SER A 114 20.25 37.46 30.95
N ALA A 115 21.17 38.34 30.53
CA ALA A 115 22.13 39.00 31.42
C ALA A 115 21.46 39.90 32.44
N ASP A 116 20.31 40.45 32.12
CA ASP A 116 19.59 41.41 32.92
C ASP A 116 18.77 40.81 34.06
N PHE A 117 18.63 39.45 34.08
CA PHE A 117 17.83 38.76 35.08
C PHE A 117 18.52 37.53 35.66
N ASP A 118 18.75 37.52 36.98
CA ASP A 118 19.30 36.37 37.71
C ASP A 118 18.23 35.28 37.94
N GLY A 119 17.69 34.75 36.86
CA GLY A 119 16.66 33.70 36.86
C GLY A 119 16.46 33.05 35.52
N THR A 120 15.54 32.10 35.45
CA THR A 120 15.10 31.47 34.16
C THR A 120 13.70 31.95 33.85
N GLU A 121 13.55 32.51 32.69
CA GLU A 121 12.28 32.95 32.14
C GLU A 121 11.67 31.87 31.26
N PHE A 122 10.36 31.89 31.09
CA PHE A 122 9.66 30.91 30.30
C PHE A 122 8.66 31.58 29.37
N SER A 123 8.61 31.11 28.14
CA SER A 123 7.60 31.52 27.19
C SER A 123 6.93 30.35 26.48
N TYR A 124 5.78 30.62 25.89
CA TYR A 124 5.03 29.63 25.13
C TYR A 124 4.46 30.24 23.86
N SER A 125 4.69 29.55 22.73
CA SER A 125 4.32 30.00 21.40
C SER A 125 3.43 28.97 20.72
N LEU A 126 2.52 29.43 19.86
CA LEU A 126 1.63 28.60 19.06
C LEU A 126 1.82 28.91 17.57
N GLY A 127 1.69 27.87 16.74
CA GLY A 127 1.73 27.98 15.30
C GLY A 127 0.59 27.25 14.63
N VAL A 128 0.14 27.81 13.51
CA VAL A 128 -0.87 27.23 12.64
C VAL A 128 -0.39 27.37 11.20
N VAL A 129 -0.51 26.32 10.40
CA VAL A 129 -0.33 26.38 8.94
C VAL A 129 -1.51 25.72 8.28
N ILE A 130 -2.15 26.42 7.34
CA ILE A 130 -3.27 25.94 6.56
C ILE A 130 -2.86 25.92 5.09
N ARG A 131 -3.08 24.80 4.40
CA ARG A 131 -2.80 24.63 2.97
C ARG A 131 -4.12 24.32 2.21
N PRO A 132 -4.91 25.35 1.85
CA PRO A 132 -6.18 25.14 1.16
C PRO A 132 -5.99 24.59 -0.25
N PHE A 133 -4.85 24.85 -0.89
CA PHE A 133 -4.49 24.40 -2.23
C PHE A 133 -3.01 24.00 -2.28
N PRO A 134 -2.59 23.15 -3.26
CA PRO A 134 -1.19 22.74 -3.42
C PRO A 134 -0.20 23.90 -3.58
N LEU A 135 -0.69 25.00 -4.15
CA LEU A 135 0.13 26.17 -4.47
C LEU A 135 0.15 27.22 -3.37
N LEU A 136 -0.76 27.13 -2.37
CA LEU A 136 -0.95 28.18 -1.38
C LEU A 136 -0.85 27.62 0.03
N ALA A 137 0.03 28.21 0.84
CA ALA A 137 0.06 28.01 2.28
C ALA A 137 -0.20 29.33 3.01
N LEU A 138 -1.02 29.28 4.05
CA LEU A 138 -1.30 30.37 4.97
C LEU A 138 -0.79 29.98 6.35
N GLY A 139 -0.06 30.87 7.01
CA GLY A 139 0.51 30.61 8.32
C GLY A 139 0.21 31.69 9.33
N TYR A 140 0.14 31.29 10.58
CA TYR A 140 0.12 32.16 11.74
C TYR A 140 1.05 31.64 12.80
N THR A 141 1.82 32.52 13.40
CA THR A 141 2.62 32.25 14.61
C THR A 141 2.33 33.32 15.64
N GLY A 142 1.98 32.89 16.84
CA GLY A 142 1.92 33.78 18.01
C GLY A 142 3.07 33.43 18.94
N ASN A 143 4.09 34.26 18.97
CA ASN A 143 5.23 34.09 19.85
C ASN A 143 4.95 34.76 21.21
N HIS A 144 5.51 34.20 22.27
CA HIS A 144 5.38 34.73 23.66
C HIS A 144 3.92 34.92 24.13
N LEU A 145 2.98 34.08 23.65
CA LEU A 145 1.56 34.16 24.02
C LEU A 145 1.31 33.99 25.52
N LEU A 146 2.14 33.17 26.16
CA LEU A 146 2.26 33.11 27.63
C LEU A 146 3.71 33.33 27.98
N TYR A 147 3.94 34.31 28.85
CA TYR A 147 5.25 34.70 29.31
C TYR A 147 5.31 34.71 30.84
N PHE A 148 6.41 34.23 31.40
CA PHE A 148 6.64 34.12 32.84
C PHE A 148 8.06 34.60 33.16
N GLY A 149 8.23 35.92 33.28
CA GLY A 149 9.45 36.63 33.61
C GLY A 149 9.16 37.96 34.29
N PRO A 150 10.18 38.71 34.72
CA PRO A 150 10.02 40.01 35.40
C PRO A 150 9.59 41.12 34.44
N GLU A 151 10.02 41.07 33.20
CA GLU A 151 9.60 41.98 32.14
C GLU A 151 8.63 41.31 31.22
N ASN A 152 7.64 42.03 30.67
CA ASN A 152 6.74 41.49 29.66
C ASN A 152 7.48 41.57 28.33
N GLU A 153 7.95 40.45 27.81
CA GLU A 153 8.25 40.38 26.39
C GLU A 153 6.97 40.62 25.58
N ASP A 154 7.06 41.47 24.57
CA ASP A 154 5.93 41.77 23.70
C ASP A 154 5.47 40.53 22.97
N ARG A 155 4.15 40.36 22.92
CA ARG A 155 3.54 39.29 22.14
C ARG A 155 3.70 39.64 20.67
N VAL A 156 4.38 38.78 19.93
CA VAL A 156 4.61 38.97 18.49
C VAL A 156 3.65 38.09 17.69
N HIS A 157 2.89 38.71 16.84
CA HIS A 157 1.94 38.04 15.94
C HIS A 157 2.45 38.11 14.52
N GLU A 158 2.71 36.93 13.92
CA GLU A 158 3.16 36.84 12.54
C GLU A 158 2.11 36.13 11.69
N PHE A 159 1.76 36.73 10.56
CA PHE A 159 0.91 36.14 9.54
C PHE A 159 1.69 35.99 8.24
N GLY A 160 1.48 34.89 7.54
CA GLY A 160 2.19 34.63 6.30
C GLY A 160 1.32 33.98 5.24
N ALA A 161 1.66 34.27 4.00
CA ALA A 161 1.09 33.60 2.82
C ALA A 161 2.23 33.25 1.85
N THR A 162 2.24 32.03 1.36
CA THR A 162 3.21 31.56 0.37
C THR A 162 2.51 31.00 -0.84
N LEU A 163 2.96 31.45 -2.01
CA LEU A 163 2.57 30.92 -3.30
C LEU A 163 3.76 30.18 -3.90
N LYS A 164 3.60 28.88 -4.20
CA LYS A 164 4.62 28.03 -4.82
C LYS A 164 4.29 27.74 -6.28
N LEU A 165 5.17 28.15 -7.18
CA LEU A 165 5.05 28.00 -8.63
C LEU A 165 6.23 27.18 -9.18
N GLY A 166 6.16 25.87 -9.07
CA GLY A 166 7.28 24.98 -9.43
C GLY A 166 8.49 25.19 -8.53
N ASP A 167 9.61 25.59 -9.14
CA ASP A 167 10.87 25.86 -8.43
C ASP A 167 10.95 27.27 -7.83
N LEU A 168 9.95 28.12 -8.07
CA LEU A 168 9.82 29.44 -7.50
C LEU A 168 8.80 29.44 -6.39
N ALA A 169 9.16 29.97 -5.22
CA ALA A 169 8.22 30.27 -4.15
C ALA A 169 8.29 31.76 -3.79
N VAL A 170 7.13 32.37 -3.63
CA VAL A 170 7.00 33.77 -3.21
C VAL A 170 6.19 33.80 -1.93
N SER A 171 6.77 34.36 -0.89
CA SER A 171 6.16 34.44 0.44
C SER A 171 6.02 35.89 0.87
N TYR A 172 4.88 36.20 1.45
CA TYR A 172 4.62 37.47 2.14
C TYR A 172 4.44 37.19 3.61
N ALA A 173 5.08 38.00 4.46
CA ALA A 173 4.91 37.96 5.91
C ALA A 173 4.60 39.34 6.48
N LEU A 174 3.73 39.34 7.47
CA LEU A 174 3.28 40.48 8.20
C LEU A 174 3.50 40.22 9.70
N GLU A 175 4.37 41.00 10.35
CA GLU A 175 4.68 40.91 11.75
C GLU A 175 4.05 42.12 12.46
N ASP A 176 3.27 41.88 13.51
CA ASP A 176 2.56 42.85 14.35
C ASP A 176 1.79 43.94 13.60
N PHE A 177 1.30 43.61 12.40
CA PHE A 177 0.52 44.46 11.51
C PHE A 177 1.23 45.70 10.96
N ASP A 178 2.54 45.86 11.17
CA ASP A 178 3.29 47.03 10.69
C ASP A 178 4.59 46.69 9.93
N LYS A 179 5.17 45.52 10.12
CA LYS A 179 6.38 45.08 9.40
C LYS A 179 6.02 44.10 8.27
N HIS A 180 6.18 44.55 7.07
CA HIS A 180 5.87 43.80 5.87
C HIS A 180 7.12 43.28 5.18
N ARG A 181 7.19 41.98 4.92
CA ARG A 181 8.33 41.34 4.25
C ARG A 181 7.86 40.52 3.05
N LEU A 182 8.63 40.58 1.97
CA LEU A 182 8.49 39.71 0.81
C LEU A 182 9.73 38.86 0.66
N LEU A 183 9.58 37.58 0.52
CA LEU A 183 10.65 36.64 0.20
C LEU A 183 10.35 35.96 -1.12
N ALA A 184 11.30 35.93 -2.02
CA ALA A 184 11.28 35.08 -3.19
C ALA A 184 12.43 34.09 -3.10
N THR A 185 12.14 32.81 -3.26
CA THR A 185 13.14 31.75 -3.33
C THR A 185 13.03 31.02 -4.64
N MET A 186 14.15 30.69 -5.25
CA MET A 186 14.21 29.94 -6.51
C MET A 186 15.26 28.84 -6.40
N SER A 187 14.85 27.62 -6.76
CA SER A 187 15.75 26.47 -6.82
C SER A 187 16.26 26.29 -8.25
N VAL A 188 17.58 26.24 -8.42
CA VAL A 188 18.23 26.00 -9.72
C VAL A 188 19.29 24.93 -9.53
N LEU A 189 19.08 23.76 -10.07
CA LEU A 189 19.93 22.56 -9.85
C LEU A 189 20.05 22.25 -8.33
N ASP A 190 21.29 22.24 -7.80
CA ASP A 190 21.61 21.99 -6.40
C ASP A 190 21.65 23.27 -5.56
N PHE A 191 21.30 24.41 -6.14
CA PHE A 191 21.36 25.71 -5.45
C PHE A 191 19.97 26.26 -5.19
N MET A 192 19.79 26.87 -4.03
CA MET A 192 18.64 27.71 -3.72
C MET A 192 19.12 29.14 -3.52
N VAL A 193 18.47 30.05 -4.19
CA VAL A 193 18.70 31.50 -4.05
C VAL A 193 17.46 32.11 -3.44
N GLY A 194 17.62 32.81 -2.32
CA GLY A 194 16.55 33.54 -1.66
C GLY A 194 16.84 35.03 -1.63
N PHE A 195 15.82 35.86 -1.89
CA PHE A 195 15.89 37.32 -1.82
C PHE A 195 14.74 37.84 -0.97
N GLN A 196 15.07 38.53 0.13
CA GLN A 196 14.10 39.11 1.04
C GLN A 196 14.12 40.65 0.91
N VAL A 197 12.95 41.23 0.83
CA VAL A 197 12.76 42.71 0.72
C VAL A 197 11.75 43.14 1.77
N PRO A 198 12.08 44.17 2.58
CA PRO A 198 11.07 44.85 3.39
C PRO A 198 10.18 45.68 2.44
N LEU A 199 8.86 45.56 2.58
CA LEU A 199 7.93 46.36 1.78
C LEU A 199 7.49 47.63 2.51
N TYR A 200 7.46 47.59 3.85
CA TYR A 200 7.13 48.69 4.74
C TYR A 200 7.84 48.52 6.10
N GLY A 201 8.13 49.60 6.79
CA GLY A 201 8.83 49.60 8.08
C GLY A 201 10.36 49.56 7.93
N ASN A 202 11.09 49.49 9.04
CA ASN A 202 12.56 49.45 9.10
C ASN A 202 13.12 48.03 8.92
N GLY A 203 12.56 47.26 7.97
CA GLY A 203 13.00 45.91 7.72
C GLY A 203 14.30 45.86 6.89
N LYS A 204 15.06 44.78 7.02
CA LYS A 204 16.36 44.58 6.35
C LYS A 204 16.25 43.80 5.08
N TYR A 205 17.06 44.14 4.07
CA TYR A 205 17.27 43.31 2.89
C TYR A 205 18.14 42.12 3.25
N ALA A 206 17.87 40.98 2.65
CA ALA A 206 18.74 39.82 2.75
C ALA A 206 18.80 39.04 1.45
N LEU A 207 19.99 38.56 1.15
CA LEU A 207 20.27 37.66 0.06
C LEU A 207 20.83 36.35 0.61
N SER A 208 20.24 35.25 0.31
CA SER A 208 20.70 33.93 0.77
C SER A 208 21.05 33.04 -0.39
N PHE A 209 22.13 32.28 -0.22
CA PHE A 209 22.53 31.21 -1.13
C PHE A 209 22.69 29.94 -0.29
N SER A 210 22.07 28.86 -0.68
CA SER A 210 22.38 27.56 -0.14
C SER A 210 22.65 26.55 -1.22
N ARG A 211 23.44 25.54 -0.88
CA ARG A 211 23.72 24.39 -1.75
C ARG A 211 23.53 23.12 -0.97
N THR A 212 22.89 22.20 -1.58
CA THR A 212 22.76 20.88 -1.01
C THR A 212 23.91 19.97 -1.39
N LEU A 213 24.40 19.24 -0.45
CA LEU A 213 25.56 18.37 -0.52
C LEU A 213 25.13 16.92 -0.30
N GLY A 214 25.11 16.13 -1.39
CA GLY A 214 24.90 14.69 -1.34
C GLY A 214 23.52 14.26 -0.81
N GLY A 215 22.50 15.10 -0.89
CA GLY A 215 21.12 14.75 -0.57
C GLY A 215 20.75 14.71 0.93
N TYR A 216 21.72 14.97 1.81
CA TYR A 216 21.53 14.90 3.27
C TYR A 216 22.00 16.13 4.01
N ALA A 217 22.85 16.91 3.39
CA ALA A 217 23.43 18.11 4.02
C ALA A 217 23.16 19.33 3.15
N GLU A 218 22.89 20.45 3.79
CA GLU A 218 22.78 21.77 3.17
C GLU A 218 23.75 22.71 3.87
N ALA A 219 24.42 23.53 3.10
CA ALA A 219 25.23 24.61 3.61
C ALA A 219 24.82 25.90 2.93
N GLY A 220 24.63 26.97 3.70
CA GLY A 220 24.14 28.23 3.23
C GLY A 220 24.90 29.44 3.81
N ILE A 221 24.77 30.54 3.13
CA ILE A 221 25.31 31.85 3.55
C ILE A 221 24.24 32.91 3.32
N ARG A 222 24.10 33.83 4.25
CA ARG A 222 23.16 34.94 4.16
C ARG A 222 23.93 36.25 4.25
N PHE A 223 23.63 37.18 3.38
CA PHE A 223 24.16 38.52 3.31
C PHE A 223 23.09 39.53 3.76
N GLY A 224 23.46 40.50 4.55
CA GLY A 224 22.61 41.62 4.97
C GLY A 224 22.79 42.89 4.12
N ASP A 225 22.32 44.00 4.65
CA ASP A 225 22.29 45.29 3.96
C ASP A 225 23.68 45.89 3.66
N ASP A 226 24.71 45.44 4.36
CA ASP A 226 26.13 45.88 4.16
C ASP A 226 26.87 44.99 3.13
N TYR A 227 26.19 44.04 2.52
CA TYR A 227 26.76 43.04 1.57
C TYR A 227 27.85 42.15 2.17
N LEU A 228 27.99 42.12 3.49
CA LEU A 228 28.87 41.19 4.20
C LEU A 228 28.12 39.92 4.58
N PRO A 229 28.82 38.78 4.66
CA PRO A 229 28.18 37.53 5.10
C PRO A 229 27.87 37.64 6.61
N HIS A 230 26.59 37.70 6.95
CA HIS A 230 26.12 37.82 8.31
C HIS A 230 25.87 36.48 8.99
N ARG A 231 25.43 35.48 8.25
CA ARG A 231 25.13 34.16 8.83
C ARG A 231 25.55 33.01 7.92
N PHE A 232 26.10 31.99 8.56
CA PHE A 232 26.40 30.70 7.95
C PHE A 232 25.47 29.68 8.55
N SER A 233 24.74 28.94 7.69
CA SER A 233 23.84 27.90 8.10
C SER A 233 24.33 26.54 7.57
N PHE A 234 24.12 25.51 8.35
CA PHE A 234 24.20 24.14 7.88
C PHE A 234 23.03 23.34 8.43
N ALA A 235 22.54 22.40 7.62
CA ALA A 235 21.53 21.45 8.03
C ALA A 235 21.95 20.06 7.56
N TYR A 236 21.68 19.07 8.37
CA TYR A 236 21.79 17.67 8.00
C TYR A 236 20.47 17.00 8.30
N HIS A 237 19.85 16.47 7.27
CA HIS A 237 18.61 15.75 7.38
C HIS A 237 18.79 14.34 6.85
N ARG A 238 18.48 13.34 7.62
CA ARG A 238 18.24 12.03 7.08
C ARG A 238 16.83 12.02 6.48
N ALA A 239 16.66 12.75 5.38
CA ALA A 239 15.41 12.73 4.67
C ALA A 239 15.18 11.32 4.13
N ARG A 240 14.01 10.77 4.38
CA ARG A 240 13.50 9.62 3.62
C ARG A 240 12.99 10.05 2.25
N ASN A 241 12.86 11.34 2.02
CA ASN A 241 12.47 11.90 0.73
C ASN A 241 13.69 12.01 -0.16
N LEU A 242 13.76 11.13 -1.14
CA LEU A 242 14.73 11.17 -2.24
C LEU A 242 14.57 12.38 -3.17
N GLU A 243 13.63 13.27 -2.90
CA GLU A 243 13.38 14.45 -3.72
C GLU A 243 14.56 15.41 -3.79
N ALA A 244 15.43 15.38 -2.80
CA ALA A 244 16.38 16.44 -2.72
C ALA A 244 17.53 16.26 -3.72
N TYR A 245 18.23 15.13 -3.81
CA TYR A 245 19.55 15.25 -4.42
C TYR A 245 20.14 13.96 -4.99
N GLY A 246 19.97 13.81 -6.26
CA GLY A 246 20.94 13.07 -7.05
C GLY A 246 21.00 11.55 -6.92
N ALA A 247 20.13 10.91 -6.16
CA ALA A 247 19.94 9.47 -6.29
C ALA A 247 19.20 9.20 -7.59
N ARG A 248 19.94 9.22 -8.70
CA ARG A 248 19.43 8.82 -10.01
C ARG A 248 19.04 7.35 -10.05
N ILE A 249 19.42 6.58 -9.03
CA ILE A 249 19.19 5.14 -8.92
C ILE A 249 18.54 4.80 -7.57
N VAL A 250 17.47 4.03 -7.61
CA VAL A 250 16.80 3.49 -6.43
C VAL A 250 16.61 1.99 -6.59
N ARG A 251 16.91 1.23 -5.53
CA ARG A 251 16.60 -0.18 -5.42
C ARG A 251 15.32 -0.37 -4.61
N VAL A 252 14.36 -1.07 -5.18
CA VAL A 252 13.07 -1.42 -4.56
C VAL A 252 13.08 -2.90 -4.23
N PRO A 253 13.32 -3.29 -2.98
CA PRO A 253 13.28 -4.70 -2.60
C PRO A 253 11.81 -5.16 -2.56
N LEU A 254 11.55 -6.27 -3.24
CA LEU A 254 10.28 -7.01 -3.16
C LEU A 254 10.51 -8.36 -2.45
N ALA A 255 11.47 -8.39 -1.52
CA ALA A 255 12.01 -9.57 -0.84
C ALA A 255 11.01 -10.26 0.11
N THR A 256 9.71 -10.23 -0.18
CA THR A 256 8.69 -10.79 0.70
C THR A 256 7.51 -11.36 -0.08
N SER A 257 6.65 -12.09 0.61
CA SER A 257 5.36 -12.46 0.06
C SER A 257 4.55 -11.21 -0.22
N VAL A 258 4.14 -11.01 -1.47
CA VAL A 258 3.18 -9.96 -1.84
C VAL A 258 1.81 -10.60 -1.89
N LYS A 259 0.94 -10.16 -0.98
CA LYS A 259 -0.44 -10.62 -0.79
C LYS A 259 -1.42 -9.50 -1.12
N GLU A 260 -2.71 -9.76 -0.99
CA GLU A 260 -3.73 -8.73 -1.13
C GLU A 260 -3.68 -7.74 0.04
N VAL A 261 -3.57 -8.25 1.26
CA VAL A 261 -3.43 -7.45 2.49
C VAL A 261 -2.11 -7.81 3.17
N ALA A 262 -1.42 -6.82 3.70
CA ALA A 262 -0.22 -7.04 4.50
C ALA A 262 -0.59 -7.74 5.81
N GLU A 263 0.04 -8.87 6.10
CA GLU A 263 -0.15 -9.51 7.40
C GLU A 263 0.58 -8.71 8.48
N PRO A 264 -0.07 -8.43 9.63
CA PRO A 264 0.59 -7.79 10.76
C PRO A 264 1.69 -8.72 11.28
N VAL A 265 2.91 -8.22 11.32
CA VAL A 265 4.08 -9.02 11.67
C VAL A 265 4.42 -8.80 13.14
N LEU A 266 4.54 -9.90 13.86
CA LEU A 266 5.49 -9.98 14.96
C LEU A 266 6.87 -10.21 14.30
N PRO A 267 7.75 -9.20 14.21
CA PRO A 267 8.94 -9.24 13.34
C PRO A 267 9.95 -10.33 13.68
N PHE A 268 9.80 -10.96 14.84
CA PHE A 268 10.66 -12.03 15.33
C PHE A 268 10.12 -13.45 15.07
N LEU A 269 8.89 -13.58 14.52
CA LEU A 269 8.26 -14.89 14.28
C LEU A 269 7.94 -15.14 12.81
N PHE A 270 7.76 -14.10 11.98
CA PHE A 270 7.32 -14.23 10.59
C PHE A 270 8.00 -13.20 9.72
N GLU A 271 8.31 -13.56 8.47
CA GLU A 271 8.75 -12.59 7.46
C GLU A 271 7.60 -11.63 7.11
N PRO A 272 7.87 -10.32 6.98
CA PRO A 272 6.86 -9.34 6.65
C PRO A 272 6.29 -9.61 5.25
N SER A 273 4.97 -9.57 5.10
CA SER A 273 4.32 -9.54 3.80
C SER A 273 4.00 -8.10 3.39
N LEU A 274 4.02 -7.83 2.08
CA LEU A 274 3.56 -6.56 1.52
C LEU A 274 2.17 -6.73 0.92
N GLY A 275 1.26 -5.79 1.18
CA GLY A 275 0.01 -5.72 0.44
C GLY A 275 0.22 -5.16 -0.97
N ILE A 276 -0.53 -5.63 -1.96
CA ILE A 276 -0.45 -5.10 -3.33
C ILE A 276 -0.78 -3.60 -3.39
N HIS A 277 -1.69 -3.15 -2.55
CA HIS A 277 -1.97 -1.72 -2.36
C HIS A 277 -0.72 -0.93 -1.94
N THR A 278 0.08 -1.48 -1.02
CA THR A 278 1.34 -0.87 -0.56
C THR A 278 2.35 -0.80 -1.70
N VAL A 279 2.51 -1.88 -2.48
CA VAL A 279 3.40 -1.91 -3.66
C VAL A 279 2.97 -0.85 -4.68
N ARG A 280 1.67 -0.71 -4.93
CA ARG A 280 1.13 0.35 -5.80
C ARG A 280 1.50 1.74 -5.29
N ASN A 281 1.32 2.00 -3.99
CA ASN A 281 1.69 3.29 -3.40
C ASN A 281 3.20 3.57 -3.50
N HIS A 282 4.05 2.54 -3.39
CA HIS A 282 5.49 2.68 -3.64
C HIS A 282 5.78 3.11 -5.08
N ILE A 283 5.09 2.54 -6.05
CA ILE A 283 5.22 2.90 -7.47
C ILE A 283 4.75 4.35 -7.70
N ASP A 284 3.64 4.76 -7.08
CA ASP A 284 3.14 6.13 -7.17
C ASP A 284 4.16 7.12 -6.59
N GLN A 285 4.76 6.83 -5.44
CA GLN A 285 5.83 7.64 -4.86
C GLN A 285 7.08 7.71 -5.77
N LEU A 286 7.48 6.58 -6.38
CA LEU A 286 8.60 6.56 -7.32
C LEU A 286 8.36 7.41 -8.57
N LEU A 287 7.11 7.52 -9.02
CA LEU A 287 6.72 8.38 -10.15
C LEU A 287 6.88 9.86 -9.81
N GLU A 288 6.64 10.25 -8.57
CA GLU A 288 6.73 11.64 -8.10
C GLU A 288 8.17 12.11 -7.87
N ILE A 289 9.12 11.18 -7.66
CA ILE A 289 10.53 11.54 -7.41
C ILE A 289 11.14 12.22 -8.64
N ARG A 290 11.42 13.52 -8.51
CA ARG A 290 12.13 14.30 -9.54
C ARG A 290 13.59 13.86 -9.65
N GLY A 291 14.11 13.79 -10.87
CA GLY A 291 15.50 13.41 -11.12
C GLY A 291 15.83 11.93 -10.92
N LEU A 292 14.87 11.09 -10.56
CA LEU A 292 15.03 9.64 -10.55
C LEU A 292 15.07 9.11 -11.98
N ASP A 293 16.19 8.51 -12.36
CA ASP A 293 16.38 7.99 -13.74
C ASP A 293 16.26 6.47 -13.80
N ILE A 294 16.79 5.78 -12.80
CA ILE A 294 16.92 4.31 -12.81
C ILE A 294 16.23 3.73 -11.58
N VAL A 295 15.36 2.76 -11.78
CA VAL A 295 14.71 1.99 -10.72
C VAL A 295 15.10 0.52 -10.88
N ILE A 296 15.66 -0.07 -9.83
CA ILE A 296 16.02 -1.48 -9.77
C ILE A 296 15.01 -2.18 -8.87
N PHE A 297 14.12 -2.98 -9.46
CA PHE A 297 13.29 -3.89 -8.69
C PHE A 297 14.06 -5.15 -8.35
N ASP A 298 14.22 -5.40 -7.06
CA ASP A 298 14.92 -6.57 -6.53
C ASP A 298 13.90 -7.64 -6.11
N PHE A 299 13.84 -8.72 -6.89
CA PHE A 299 12.93 -9.84 -6.69
C PHE A 299 13.56 -10.99 -5.85
N THR A 300 14.63 -10.71 -5.10
CA THR A 300 15.20 -11.69 -4.17
C THR A 300 14.14 -12.12 -3.15
N GLY A 301 13.89 -13.44 -3.04
CA GLY A 301 12.87 -13.99 -2.15
C GLY A 301 11.41 -13.66 -2.54
N TYR A 302 11.16 -12.97 -3.66
CA TYR A 302 9.81 -12.61 -4.07
C TYR A 302 8.89 -13.82 -4.18
N SER A 303 7.71 -13.71 -3.58
CA SER A 303 6.62 -14.68 -3.66
C SER A 303 5.30 -13.91 -3.83
N GLY A 304 4.73 -14.00 -4.99
CA GLY A 304 3.43 -13.41 -5.33
C GLY A 304 2.68 -14.28 -6.31
N GLY A 305 1.36 -14.15 -6.30
CA GLY A 305 0.48 -14.78 -7.29
C GLY A 305 0.67 -14.18 -8.68
N TRP A 306 0.00 -14.72 -9.66
CA TRP A 306 0.22 -14.33 -11.06
C TRP A 306 -0.49 -13.03 -11.41
N ALA A 307 -1.68 -12.79 -10.86
CA ALA A 307 -2.35 -11.50 -11.01
C ALA A 307 -1.58 -10.39 -10.29
N VAL A 308 -1.13 -10.65 -9.06
CA VAL A 308 -0.25 -9.73 -8.30
C VAL A 308 1.03 -9.42 -9.09
N SER A 309 1.66 -10.44 -9.69
CA SER A 309 2.86 -10.25 -10.53
C SER A 309 2.55 -9.40 -11.76
N LYS A 310 1.37 -9.55 -12.36
CA LYS A 310 0.91 -8.74 -13.48
C LYS A 310 0.66 -7.28 -13.08
N GLU A 311 0.14 -7.05 -11.89
CA GLU A 311 -0.03 -5.69 -11.37
C GLU A 311 1.32 -4.99 -11.11
N ILE A 312 2.32 -5.72 -10.60
CA ILE A 312 3.69 -5.20 -10.48
C ILE A 312 4.25 -4.86 -11.88
N GLN A 313 4.05 -5.72 -12.87
CA GLN A 313 4.43 -5.45 -14.25
C GLN A 313 3.78 -4.16 -14.79
N ARG A 314 2.49 -3.92 -14.52
CA ARG A 314 1.80 -2.67 -14.88
C ARG A 314 2.46 -1.45 -14.21
N GLY A 315 2.82 -1.58 -12.94
CA GLY A 315 3.56 -0.55 -12.22
C GLY A 315 4.92 -0.23 -12.87
N ILE A 316 5.68 -1.26 -13.24
CA ILE A 316 6.94 -1.11 -14.00
C ILE A 316 6.69 -0.39 -15.33
N MET A 317 5.63 -0.77 -16.04
CA MET A 317 5.26 -0.10 -17.30
C MET A 317 4.91 1.38 -17.10
N ARG A 318 4.24 1.75 -16.00
CA ARG A 318 3.95 3.15 -15.65
C ARG A 318 5.24 3.94 -15.43
N LEU A 319 6.21 3.40 -14.67
CA LEU A 319 7.52 4.02 -14.47
C LEU A 319 8.26 4.21 -15.78
N ARG A 320 8.27 3.21 -16.67
CA ARG A 320 8.89 3.33 -18.00
C ARG A 320 8.23 4.40 -18.88
N ARG A 321 6.90 4.47 -18.88
CA ARG A 321 6.15 5.52 -19.60
C ARG A 321 6.44 6.93 -19.06
N ALA A 322 6.79 7.03 -17.79
CA ALA A 322 7.27 8.26 -17.16
C ALA A 322 8.76 8.55 -17.43
N GLY A 323 9.41 7.79 -18.31
CA GLY A 323 10.82 8.00 -18.73
C GLY A 323 11.86 7.39 -17.80
N LYS A 324 11.45 6.67 -16.74
CA LYS A 324 12.39 5.97 -15.87
C LYS A 324 12.95 4.73 -16.59
N PHE A 325 14.23 4.44 -16.39
CA PHE A 325 14.85 3.19 -16.85
C PHE A 325 14.70 2.14 -15.76
N VAL A 326 13.99 1.06 -16.06
CA VAL A 326 13.65 0.05 -15.06
C VAL A 326 14.42 -1.24 -15.28
N VAL A 327 15.13 -1.68 -14.26
CA VAL A 327 15.84 -2.97 -14.23
C VAL A 327 15.14 -3.90 -13.24
N ALA A 328 14.93 -5.15 -13.62
CA ALA A 328 14.47 -6.21 -12.74
C ALA A 328 15.62 -7.16 -12.45
N PHE A 329 15.94 -7.35 -11.17
CA PHE A 329 16.90 -8.35 -10.70
C PHE A 329 16.14 -9.57 -10.17
N LEU A 330 16.46 -10.74 -10.70
CA LEU A 330 15.83 -12.02 -10.36
C LEU A 330 16.85 -12.94 -9.70
N GLU A 331 16.66 -13.27 -8.43
CA GLU A 331 17.40 -14.37 -7.80
C GLU A 331 16.97 -15.72 -8.41
N ASP A 332 15.65 -15.93 -8.53
CA ASP A 332 15.03 -17.10 -9.14
C ASP A 332 14.26 -16.74 -10.42
N VAL A 333 14.51 -17.46 -11.49
CA VAL A 333 13.77 -17.34 -12.76
C VAL A 333 12.58 -18.33 -12.72
N ARG A 334 11.39 -17.81 -12.38
CA ARG A 334 10.14 -18.57 -12.28
C ARG A 334 8.98 -17.83 -12.95
N PRO A 335 7.81 -18.46 -13.20
CA PRO A 335 6.71 -17.79 -13.89
C PRO A 335 6.32 -16.45 -13.27
N SER A 336 6.17 -16.37 -11.94
CA SER A 336 5.76 -15.13 -11.26
C SER A 336 6.77 -14.00 -11.41
N THR A 337 8.10 -14.28 -11.24
CA THR A 337 9.14 -13.25 -11.42
C THR A 337 9.25 -12.82 -12.89
N LEU A 338 9.05 -13.74 -13.85
CA LEU A 338 9.05 -13.42 -15.28
C LEU A 338 7.86 -12.56 -15.66
N ILE A 339 6.65 -12.86 -15.17
CA ILE A 339 5.46 -12.03 -15.39
C ILE A 339 5.71 -10.61 -14.83
N ALA A 340 6.15 -10.52 -13.59
CA ALA A 340 6.37 -9.23 -12.93
C ALA A 340 7.43 -8.37 -13.64
N SER A 341 8.50 -9.00 -14.17
CA SER A 341 9.63 -8.32 -14.80
C SER A 341 9.48 -8.07 -16.30
N ALA A 342 8.50 -8.69 -16.97
CA ALA A 342 8.40 -8.72 -18.44
C ALA A 342 8.37 -7.32 -19.12
N SER A 343 7.94 -6.30 -18.40
CA SER A 343 7.93 -4.91 -18.88
C SER A 343 9.16 -4.09 -18.50
N ALA A 344 10.15 -4.66 -17.81
CA ALA A 344 11.38 -3.96 -17.49
C ALA A 344 12.21 -3.65 -18.75
N ASP A 345 13.04 -2.60 -18.72
CA ASP A 345 13.99 -2.30 -19.79
C ASP A 345 15.13 -3.32 -19.84
N ARG A 346 15.41 -3.92 -18.67
CA ARG A 346 16.44 -4.94 -18.52
C ARG A 346 16.08 -5.94 -17.44
N ILE A 347 16.17 -7.21 -17.78
CA ILE A 347 15.96 -8.34 -16.88
C ILE A 347 17.33 -8.98 -16.61
N VAL A 348 17.75 -8.95 -15.35
CA VAL A 348 19.02 -9.49 -14.88
C VAL A 348 18.75 -10.66 -13.95
N ALA A 349 19.41 -11.78 -14.13
CA ALA A 349 19.31 -12.91 -13.22
C ALA A 349 20.62 -13.13 -12.47
N GLU A 350 20.54 -13.64 -11.23
CA GLU A 350 21.72 -14.02 -10.48
C GLU A 350 22.40 -15.23 -11.15
N PRO A 351 23.75 -15.22 -11.33
CA PRO A 351 24.45 -16.32 -12.03
C PRO A 351 24.25 -17.70 -11.41
N SER A 352 24.11 -17.76 -10.06
CA SER A 352 23.86 -18.98 -9.29
C SER A 352 22.37 -19.25 -9.05
N GLY A 353 21.50 -18.42 -9.60
CA GLY A 353 20.05 -18.47 -9.40
C GLY A 353 19.40 -19.75 -9.92
N ARG A 354 18.28 -20.11 -9.33
CA ARG A 354 17.49 -21.28 -9.77
C ARG A 354 16.58 -20.89 -10.93
N VAL A 355 16.45 -21.82 -11.88
CA VAL A 355 15.50 -21.67 -12.98
C VAL A 355 14.45 -22.77 -12.88
N THR A 356 13.25 -22.37 -12.46
CA THR A 356 12.13 -23.30 -12.28
C THR A 356 11.02 -23.13 -13.34
N PHE A 357 11.29 -22.30 -14.34
CA PHE A 357 10.37 -22.04 -15.45
C PHE A 357 10.36 -23.21 -16.45
N ARG A 358 9.35 -24.08 -16.35
CA ARG A 358 9.15 -25.26 -17.19
C ARG A 358 7.73 -25.36 -17.77
N GLY A 359 7.08 -24.21 -17.92
CA GLY A 359 5.65 -24.16 -18.25
C GLY A 359 4.78 -24.26 -17.00
N PHE A 360 3.50 -24.58 -17.20
CA PHE A 360 2.52 -24.76 -16.14
C PHE A 360 2.14 -26.24 -16.02
N GLY A 361 2.12 -26.73 -14.79
CA GLY A 361 1.76 -28.11 -14.51
C GLY A 361 1.67 -28.36 -13.01
N GLY A 362 0.92 -29.37 -12.62
CA GLY A 362 0.77 -29.76 -11.21
C GLY A 362 0.23 -31.17 -11.07
N SER A 363 0.32 -31.72 -9.87
CA SER A 363 -0.18 -33.04 -9.53
C SER A 363 -1.31 -32.92 -8.51
N THR A 364 -2.44 -33.49 -8.78
CA THR A 364 -3.58 -33.58 -7.87
C THR A 364 -3.58 -34.92 -7.13
N LEU A 365 -3.61 -34.87 -5.81
CA LEU A 365 -3.70 -36.09 -4.98
C LEU A 365 -5.15 -36.45 -4.73
N PHE A 366 -5.46 -37.78 -4.80
CA PHE A 366 -6.79 -38.33 -4.55
C PHE A 366 -6.75 -39.15 -3.25
N TYR A 367 -7.58 -38.78 -2.29
CA TYR A 367 -7.54 -39.31 -0.93
C TYR A 367 -8.64 -40.35 -0.64
N LYS A 368 -9.56 -40.66 -1.59
CA LYS A 368 -10.62 -41.61 -1.39
C LYS A 368 -10.14 -42.97 -0.87
N GLY A 369 -9.09 -43.52 -1.47
CA GLY A 369 -8.50 -44.80 -1.05
C GLY A 369 -7.91 -44.74 0.39
N LEU A 370 -7.28 -43.63 0.77
CA LEU A 370 -6.79 -43.41 2.15
C LEU A 370 -7.95 -43.32 3.15
N LEU A 371 -8.94 -42.50 2.84
CA LEU A 371 -10.13 -42.31 3.69
C LEU A 371 -10.88 -43.63 3.87
N SER A 372 -11.09 -44.41 2.81
CA SER A 372 -11.70 -45.73 2.88
C SER A 372 -10.93 -46.69 3.79
N LYS A 373 -9.58 -46.71 3.72
CA LYS A 373 -8.74 -47.53 4.64
C LYS A 373 -8.91 -47.11 6.10
N LEU A 374 -9.11 -45.81 6.35
CA LEU A 374 -9.36 -45.28 7.71
C LEU A 374 -10.80 -45.58 8.17
N GLY A 375 -11.73 -45.98 7.30
CA GLY A 375 -13.13 -46.16 7.60
C GLY A 375 -13.93 -44.84 7.57
N VAL A 376 -13.42 -43.87 6.83
CA VAL A 376 -14.06 -42.59 6.60
C VAL A 376 -14.63 -42.56 5.19
N LYS A 377 -15.89 -42.13 5.05
CA LYS A 377 -16.52 -41.87 3.75
C LYS A 377 -16.84 -40.37 3.64
N VAL A 378 -16.57 -39.81 2.49
CA VAL A 378 -16.95 -38.43 2.17
C VAL A 378 -18.16 -38.48 1.23
N GLU A 379 -19.26 -37.89 1.67
CA GLU A 379 -20.52 -37.87 0.91
C GLU A 379 -20.77 -36.43 0.47
N PHE A 380 -20.25 -36.08 -0.72
CA PHE A 380 -20.53 -34.80 -1.36
C PHE A 380 -21.44 -35.01 -2.58
N LEU A 381 -22.42 -34.12 -2.66
CA LEU A 381 -23.24 -33.88 -3.84
C LEU A 381 -22.74 -32.64 -4.54
N ARG A 382 -22.90 -32.55 -5.86
CA ARG A 382 -22.51 -31.39 -6.65
C ARG A 382 -23.52 -31.06 -7.72
N HIS A 383 -23.66 -29.78 -8.03
CA HIS A 383 -24.33 -29.32 -9.23
C HIS A 383 -23.29 -28.74 -10.19
N GLY A 384 -23.15 -29.36 -11.37
CA GLY A 384 -22.19 -29.02 -12.40
C GLY A 384 -21.07 -30.06 -12.59
N GLU A 385 -20.86 -30.46 -13.85
CA GLU A 385 -19.91 -31.53 -14.24
C GLU A 385 -18.45 -31.10 -14.01
N TYR A 386 -18.16 -29.80 -14.15
CA TYR A 386 -16.84 -29.19 -13.94
C TYR A 386 -16.56 -28.78 -12.49
N LYS A 387 -17.56 -28.89 -11.59
CA LYS A 387 -17.36 -28.59 -10.14
C LYS A 387 -16.63 -29.74 -9.45
N SER A 388 -15.38 -29.93 -9.77
CA SER A 388 -14.58 -31.13 -9.47
C SER A 388 -13.73 -31.01 -8.19
N ALA A 389 -13.87 -29.95 -7.40
CA ALA A 389 -13.13 -29.76 -6.14
C ALA A 389 -13.26 -30.95 -5.19
N VAL A 390 -14.45 -31.58 -5.14
CA VAL A 390 -14.74 -32.73 -4.27
C VAL A 390 -14.15 -34.05 -4.77
N GLU A 391 -13.73 -34.16 -6.04
CA GLU A 391 -13.21 -35.40 -6.62
C GLU A 391 -11.96 -35.90 -5.88
N ARG A 392 -11.15 -35.01 -5.32
CA ARG A 392 -9.98 -35.39 -4.52
C ARG A 392 -10.33 -36.31 -3.34
N PHE A 393 -11.57 -36.26 -2.84
CA PHE A 393 -12.04 -37.05 -1.71
C PHE A 393 -13.02 -38.14 -2.09
N THR A 394 -13.68 -38.00 -3.24
CA THR A 394 -14.78 -38.91 -3.68
C THR A 394 -14.42 -39.80 -4.87
N ALA A 395 -13.33 -39.48 -5.58
CA ALA A 395 -12.89 -40.23 -6.75
C ALA A 395 -11.48 -40.81 -6.56
N ASP A 396 -11.10 -41.77 -7.39
CA ASP A 396 -9.76 -42.35 -7.40
C ASP A 396 -8.84 -41.69 -8.46
N SER A 397 -9.42 -40.90 -9.35
CA SER A 397 -8.72 -40.13 -10.39
C SER A 397 -9.56 -38.94 -10.83
N MET A 398 -8.94 -38.03 -11.56
CA MET A 398 -9.58 -36.86 -12.15
C MET A 398 -10.58 -37.26 -13.24
N SER A 399 -11.77 -36.68 -13.26
CA SER A 399 -12.74 -36.83 -14.36
C SER A 399 -12.21 -36.25 -15.67
N LEU A 400 -12.81 -36.61 -16.80
CA LEU A 400 -12.44 -36.08 -18.11
C LEU A 400 -12.69 -34.56 -18.18
N GLU A 401 -13.80 -34.12 -17.62
CA GLU A 401 -14.23 -32.71 -17.55
C GLU A 401 -13.23 -31.89 -16.75
N ALA A 402 -12.87 -32.34 -15.53
CA ALA A 402 -11.90 -31.70 -14.70
C ALA A 402 -10.52 -31.62 -15.36
N ARG A 403 -10.09 -32.71 -16.03
CA ARG A 403 -8.82 -32.73 -16.75
C ARG A 403 -8.83 -31.76 -17.92
N SER A 404 -9.87 -31.78 -18.75
CA SER A 404 -9.94 -30.93 -19.93
C SER A 404 -9.98 -29.43 -19.55
N ASP A 405 -10.68 -29.09 -18.47
CA ASP A 405 -10.76 -27.71 -17.95
C ASP A 405 -9.39 -27.24 -17.44
N LEU A 406 -8.68 -28.06 -16.67
CA LEU A 406 -7.35 -27.75 -16.14
C LEU A 406 -6.30 -27.61 -17.27
N GLU A 407 -6.32 -28.54 -18.25
CA GLU A 407 -5.42 -28.49 -19.42
C GLU A 407 -5.66 -27.20 -20.24
N ARG A 408 -6.94 -26.81 -20.43
CA ARG A 408 -7.30 -25.55 -21.10
C ARG A 408 -6.77 -24.33 -20.34
N VAL A 409 -6.97 -24.29 -19.03
CA VAL A 409 -6.47 -23.18 -18.18
C VAL A 409 -4.94 -23.08 -18.25
N TYR A 410 -4.21 -24.20 -18.15
CA TYR A 410 -2.75 -24.19 -18.27
C TYR A 410 -2.29 -23.72 -19.64
N LYS A 411 -2.95 -24.17 -20.71
CA LYS A 411 -2.66 -23.74 -22.07
C LYS A 411 -2.94 -22.24 -22.24
N ALA A 412 -4.07 -21.76 -21.76
CA ALA A 412 -4.42 -20.36 -21.82
C ALA A 412 -3.39 -19.47 -21.08
N ARG A 413 -2.99 -19.87 -19.87
CA ARG A 413 -1.95 -19.18 -19.11
C ARG A 413 -0.59 -19.17 -19.83
N TRP A 414 -0.24 -20.28 -20.47
CA TRP A 414 0.98 -20.37 -21.26
C TRP A 414 0.98 -19.41 -22.46
N GLU A 415 -0.15 -19.32 -23.17
CA GLU A 415 -0.28 -18.39 -24.29
C GLU A 415 -0.26 -16.91 -23.83
N ILE A 416 -0.87 -16.60 -22.67
CA ILE A 416 -0.80 -15.27 -22.08
C ILE A 416 0.66 -14.92 -21.73
N LEU A 417 1.37 -15.82 -21.04
CA LEU A 417 2.77 -15.61 -20.70
C LEU A 417 3.64 -15.41 -21.94
N LYS A 418 3.48 -16.23 -22.97
CA LYS A 418 4.23 -16.06 -24.24
C LYS A 418 3.97 -14.72 -24.91
N ALA A 419 2.77 -14.18 -24.76
CA ALA A 419 2.41 -12.90 -25.37
C ALA A 419 3.21 -11.71 -24.77
N GLU A 420 3.76 -11.84 -23.57
CA GLU A 420 4.62 -10.82 -22.96
C GLU A 420 5.96 -10.62 -23.70
N TRP A 421 6.41 -11.63 -24.46
CA TRP A 421 7.64 -11.55 -25.23
C TRP A 421 7.38 -11.21 -26.72
N PRO A 422 8.33 -10.52 -27.37
CA PRO A 422 8.27 -10.28 -28.80
C PRO A 422 8.10 -11.59 -29.59
N ALA A 423 7.34 -11.56 -30.66
CA ALA A 423 7.05 -12.74 -31.48
C ALA A 423 8.32 -13.52 -31.89
N THR A 424 9.43 -12.84 -32.12
CA THR A 424 10.74 -13.42 -32.45
C THR A 424 11.37 -14.26 -31.33
N LYS A 425 10.94 -14.04 -30.07
CA LYS A 425 11.45 -14.77 -28.91
C LYS A 425 10.49 -15.89 -28.45
N ARG A 426 9.22 -15.90 -28.88
CA ARG A 426 8.19 -16.84 -28.39
C ARG A 426 8.52 -18.30 -28.67
N ALA A 427 9.07 -18.61 -29.86
CA ALA A 427 9.49 -19.97 -30.20
C ALA A 427 10.61 -20.49 -29.27
N LYS A 428 11.52 -19.61 -28.86
CA LYS A 428 12.59 -19.95 -27.93
C LYS A 428 12.08 -20.22 -26.51
N LEU A 429 10.95 -19.62 -26.10
CA LEU A 429 10.30 -19.91 -24.83
C LEU A 429 9.77 -21.34 -24.76
N ASP A 430 9.11 -21.81 -25.85
CA ASP A 430 8.65 -23.20 -25.94
C ASP A 430 9.83 -24.19 -25.92
N GLU A 431 10.89 -23.90 -26.70
CA GLU A 431 12.11 -24.71 -26.69
C GLU A 431 12.77 -24.73 -25.31
N PHE A 432 12.86 -23.60 -24.65
CA PHE A 432 13.43 -23.47 -23.31
C PHE A 432 12.62 -24.25 -22.28
N ALA A 433 11.30 -24.11 -22.25
CA ALA A 433 10.43 -24.79 -21.29
C ALA A 433 10.43 -26.32 -21.44
N ASN A 434 10.78 -26.84 -22.62
CA ASN A 434 10.89 -28.28 -22.89
C ASN A 434 12.19 -28.91 -22.36
N LYS A 435 13.16 -28.12 -21.89
CA LYS A 435 14.41 -28.66 -21.35
C LYS A 435 14.23 -29.20 -19.93
N ALA A 436 14.78 -30.38 -19.68
CA ALA A 436 14.66 -31.03 -18.37
C ALA A 436 15.45 -30.31 -17.26
N LEU A 437 16.60 -29.72 -17.61
CA LEU A 437 17.46 -28.95 -16.69
C LEU A 437 17.64 -27.54 -17.27
N LEU A 438 17.39 -26.53 -16.44
CA LEU A 438 17.46 -25.14 -16.82
C LEU A 438 18.52 -24.42 -15.98
N THR A 439 19.39 -23.65 -16.66
CA THR A 439 20.39 -22.79 -16.03
C THR A 439 20.13 -21.34 -16.40
N VAL A 440 20.67 -20.41 -15.61
CA VAL A 440 20.61 -18.98 -15.93
C VAL A 440 21.30 -18.69 -17.27
N SER A 441 22.44 -19.33 -17.55
CA SER A 441 23.12 -19.20 -18.85
C SER A 441 22.22 -19.59 -20.02
N ALA A 442 21.48 -20.70 -19.91
CA ALA A 442 20.51 -21.09 -20.94
C ALA A 442 19.34 -20.10 -21.07
N ALA A 443 18.92 -19.48 -19.98
CA ALA A 443 17.87 -18.43 -20.01
C ALA A 443 18.38 -17.17 -20.72
N VAL A 444 19.66 -16.79 -20.56
CA VAL A 444 20.31 -15.70 -21.29
C VAL A 444 20.42 -16.03 -22.79
N GLU A 445 20.86 -17.22 -23.13
CA GLU A 445 20.96 -17.69 -24.53
C GLU A 445 19.59 -17.68 -25.24
N ALA A 446 18.55 -18.11 -24.53
CA ALA A 446 17.18 -18.06 -25.01
C ALA A 446 16.62 -16.64 -25.11
N GLY A 447 17.29 -15.64 -24.49
CA GLY A 447 16.83 -14.26 -24.40
C GLY A 447 15.62 -14.06 -23.51
N ILE A 448 15.43 -14.95 -22.54
CA ILE A 448 14.40 -14.84 -21.50
C ILE A 448 14.81 -13.80 -20.45
N VAL A 449 16.09 -13.83 -20.06
CA VAL A 449 16.77 -12.77 -19.32
C VAL A 449 17.87 -12.15 -20.18
N ASP A 450 18.21 -10.89 -19.93
CA ASP A 450 19.15 -10.17 -20.80
C ASP A 450 20.61 -10.44 -20.42
N THR A 451 20.87 -10.72 -19.13
CA THR A 451 22.24 -11.01 -18.64
C THR A 451 22.20 -11.67 -17.26
N ALA A 452 23.36 -12.25 -16.88
CA ALA A 452 23.58 -12.80 -15.55
C ALA A 452 24.61 -11.95 -14.80
N LEU A 453 24.22 -11.35 -13.64
CA LEU A 453 25.06 -10.50 -12.81
C LEU A 453 24.68 -10.70 -11.34
N TYR A 454 25.63 -10.50 -10.43
CA TYR A 454 25.33 -10.38 -9.02
C TYR A 454 24.69 -9.01 -8.70
N LEU A 455 23.91 -8.94 -7.62
CA LEU A 455 23.10 -7.75 -7.29
C LEU A 455 23.93 -6.46 -7.14
N ASP A 456 25.16 -6.56 -6.62
CA ASP A 456 26.09 -5.43 -6.48
C ASP A 456 26.58 -4.86 -7.82
N GLN A 457 26.53 -5.64 -8.88
CA GLN A 457 26.93 -5.23 -10.25
C GLN A 457 25.80 -4.57 -11.04
N VAL A 458 24.55 -4.79 -10.62
CA VAL A 458 23.35 -4.38 -11.39
C VAL A 458 23.29 -2.86 -11.61
N ALA A 459 23.58 -2.07 -10.58
CA ALA A 459 23.55 -0.62 -10.67
C ALA A 459 24.56 -0.08 -11.69
N THR A 460 25.78 -0.63 -11.69
CA THR A 460 26.83 -0.27 -12.66
C THR A 460 26.44 -0.63 -14.09
N ASP A 461 25.88 -1.83 -14.29
CA ASP A 461 25.37 -2.27 -15.60
C ASP A 461 24.24 -1.38 -16.10
N ALA A 462 23.28 -1.07 -15.22
CA ALA A 462 22.14 -0.21 -15.52
C ALA A 462 22.59 1.18 -16.00
N VAL A 463 23.55 1.81 -15.31
CA VAL A 463 24.15 3.09 -15.72
C VAL A 463 24.82 2.98 -17.09
N ARG A 464 25.64 1.95 -17.29
CA ARG A 464 26.31 1.73 -18.58
C ARG A 464 25.32 1.58 -19.73
N ILE A 465 24.25 0.82 -19.53
CA ILE A 465 23.23 0.62 -20.57
C ILE A 465 22.43 1.91 -20.81
N ARG A 466 21.99 2.59 -19.73
CA ARG A 466 21.17 3.80 -19.83
C ARG A 466 21.89 4.95 -20.53
N TYR A 467 23.18 5.14 -20.25
CA TYR A 467 23.96 6.31 -20.72
C TYR A 467 24.99 5.97 -21.82
N GLY A 468 25.14 4.71 -22.21
CA GLY A 468 26.14 4.26 -23.19
C GLY A 468 27.59 4.36 -22.68
N ARG A 469 27.82 4.80 -21.45
CA ARG A 469 29.12 4.96 -20.80
C ARG A 469 28.98 4.87 -19.28
N TYR A 470 30.10 4.59 -18.60
CA TYR A 470 30.13 4.73 -17.15
C TYR A 470 30.09 6.22 -16.77
N ILE A 471 29.17 6.57 -15.89
CA ILE A 471 29.15 7.85 -15.18
C ILE A 471 29.16 7.56 -13.68
N PRO A 472 29.90 8.33 -12.86
CA PRO A 472 29.81 8.20 -11.42
C PRO A 472 28.35 8.39 -10.98
N TYR A 473 27.86 7.51 -10.15
CA TYR A 473 26.53 7.61 -9.55
C TYR A 473 26.63 7.52 -8.03
N VAL A 474 25.72 8.18 -7.37
CA VAL A 474 25.53 7.96 -5.94
C VAL A 474 24.96 6.55 -5.77
N TYR A 475 25.46 5.81 -4.81
CA TYR A 475 25.06 4.43 -4.52
C TYR A 475 23.53 4.30 -4.56
N ALA A 476 23.03 3.24 -5.19
CA ALA A 476 21.61 3.01 -5.28
C ALA A 476 21.01 2.90 -3.86
N ALA A 477 20.32 3.94 -3.43
CA ALA A 477 19.67 3.93 -2.15
C ALA A 477 18.54 2.88 -2.17
N GLU A 478 18.41 2.14 -1.08
CA GLU A 478 17.24 1.29 -0.89
C GLU A 478 16.01 2.16 -0.72
N PHE A 479 14.95 1.88 -1.48
CA PHE A 479 13.72 2.60 -1.36
C PHE A 479 13.09 2.37 0.01
N ALA A 480 12.99 3.43 0.79
CA ALA A 480 12.27 3.43 2.04
C ALA A 480 10.97 4.25 1.83
N PRO A 481 9.82 3.57 1.66
CA PRO A 481 8.57 4.26 1.41
C PRO A 481 8.20 5.15 2.60
N SER A 482 7.73 6.35 2.31
CA SER A 482 7.08 7.18 3.32
C SER A 482 5.76 6.53 3.71
N LYS A 483 5.50 6.39 5.01
CA LYS A 483 4.18 5.98 5.51
C LYS A 483 3.12 7.05 5.30
N ARG A 484 3.53 8.27 4.96
CA ARG A 484 2.65 9.36 4.57
C ARG A 484 2.84 9.64 3.09
N PRO A 485 1.77 9.89 2.36
CA PRO A 485 1.89 10.43 1.02
C PRO A 485 2.70 11.72 1.10
N VAL A 486 3.50 11.97 0.06
CA VAL A 486 4.28 13.20 -0.07
C VAL A 486 3.35 14.39 0.08
N MET A 487 3.69 15.32 0.99
CA MET A 487 2.89 16.51 1.22
C MET A 487 3.15 17.53 0.10
N ASP A 488 2.59 17.27 -1.07
CA ASP A 488 2.61 18.21 -2.21
C ASP A 488 1.58 19.34 -2.09
N GLY A 489 0.93 19.46 -0.92
CA GLY A 489 -0.16 20.41 -0.71
C GLY A 489 -1.47 20.03 -1.41
N SER A 490 -1.54 18.92 -2.14
CA SER A 490 -2.74 18.47 -2.86
C SER A 490 -3.78 17.80 -1.96
N TYR A 491 -3.51 17.71 -0.67
CA TYR A 491 -4.36 17.03 0.31
C TYR A 491 -5.71 17.68 0.56
N ALA A 492 -5.80 18.97 0.35
CA ALA A 492 -6.95 19.77 0.76
C ALA A 492 -8.30 19.41 0.15
N MET A 493 -8.32 18.54 -0.86
CA MET A 493 -9.55 18.09 -1.50
C MET A 493 -9.41 16.73 -2.18
N ARG A 494 -8.73 15.78 -1.57
CA ARG A 494 -8.72 14.42 -2.09
C ARG A 494 -10.05 13.78 -1.81
N ARG A 495 -10.71 13.34 -2.87
CA ARG A 495 -11.90 12.53 -2.77
C ARG A 495 -11.48 11.09 -2.46
N GLN A 496 -12.16 10.46 -1.52
CA GLN A 496 -11.78 9.16 -1.00
C GLN A 496 -12.54 8.04 -1.69
N ILE A 497 -11.81 7.00 -2.07
CA ILE A 497 -12.38 5.72 -2.49
C ILE A 497 -12.04 4.69 -1.42
N GLY A 498 -13.07 4.01 -0.92
CA GLY A 498 -12.88 2.90 0.01
C GLY A 498 -12.34 1.65 -0.72
N LEU A 499 -11.45 0.93 -0.07
CA LEU A 499 -10.98 -0.39 -0.49
C LEU A 499 -11.37 -1.42 0.57
N ILE A 500 -12.22 -2.36 0.21
CA ILE A 500 -12.53 -3.54 1.04
C ILE A 500 -11.96 -4.77 0.35
N THR A 501 -11.20 -5.58 1.09
CA THR A 501 -10.54 -6.78 0.55
C THR A 501 -11.17 -8.05 1.11
N ILE A 502 -11.49 -8.99 0.22
CA ILE A 502 -11.92 -10.36 0.58
C ILE A 502 -10.84 -11.31 0.08
N GLU A 503 -10.09 -11.89 1.03
CA GLU A 503 -9.00 -12.83 0.73
C GLU A 503 -9.28 -14.21 1.33
N GLY A 504 -8.96 -15.27 0.58
CA GLY A 504 -9.09 -16.66 1.01
C GLY A 504 -10.53 -17.18 0.99
N THR A 505 -10.79 -18.21 1.80
CA THR A 505 -12.09 -18.88 1.85
C THR A 505 -13.17 -18.02 2.50
N ILE A 506 -14.32 -17.87 1.83
CA ILE A 506 -15.44 -17.09 2.34
C ILE A 506 -16.18 -17.87 3.41
N THR A 507 -16.26 -17.28 4.61
CA THR A 507 -16.92 -17.84 5.80
C THR A 507 -17.91 -16.83 6.38
N ASP A 508 -18.64 -17.23 7.43
CA ASP A 508 -19.49 -16.32 8.19
C ASP A 508 -18.67 -15.22 8.89
N ALA A 509 -17.41 -15.50 9.25
CA ALA A 509 -16.48 -14.50 9.78
C ALA A 509 -16.14 -13.46 8.70
N THR A 510 -15.87 -13.91 7.47
CA THR A 510 -15.63 -13.02 6.33
C THR A 510 -16.82 -12.09 6.08
N ALA A 511 -18.04 -12.61 6.16
CA ALA A 511 -19.25 -11.80 5.97
C ALA A 511 -19.45 -10.77 7.10
N ARG A 512 -19.09 -11.09 8.34
CA ARG A 512 -19.10 -10.12 9.46
C ARG A 512 -18.08 -9.04 9.27
N ALA A 513 -16.82 -9.40 9.01
CA ALA A 513 -15.74 -8.42 8.77
C ALA A 513 -16.05 -7.50 7.59
N PHE A 514 -16.64 -8.03 6.51
CA PHE A 514 -17.10 -7.23 5.39
C PHE A 514 -18.15 -6.19 5.81
N ASN A 515 -19.14 -6.58 6.61
CA ASN A 515 -20.17 -5.65 7.07
C ASN A 515 -19.62 -4.59 8.03
N GLU A 516 -18.64 -4.92 8.87
CA GLU A 516 -17.93 -3.93 9.72
C GLU A 516 -17.20 -2.89 8.85
N SER A 517 -16.46 -3.33 7.83
CA SER A 517 -15.83 -2.43 6.86
C SER A 517 -16.86 -1.62 6.06
N LEU A 518 -18.03 -2.19 5.79
CA LEU A 518 -19.11 -1.51 5.10
C LEU A 518 -19.76 -0.42 5.96
N ASP A 519 -19.90 -0.64 7.25
CA ASP A 519 -20.40 0.36 8.21
C ASP A 519 -19.44 1.56 8.29
N GLU A 520 -18.13 1.31 8.24
CA GLU A 520 -17.11 2.36 8.14
C GLU A 520 -17.21 3.12 6.82
N LEU A 521 -17.38 2.42 5.69
CA LEU A 521 -17.59 3.04 4.39
C LEU A 521 -18.79 3.99 4.37
N VAL A 522 -19.93 3.53 4.92
CA VAL A 522 -21.20 4.28 4.91
C VAL A 522 -21.16 5.46 5.88
N SER A 523 -20.43 5.33 6.99
CA SER A 523 -20.28 6.42 7.98
C SER A 523 -19.22 7.45 7.60
N GLY A 524 -18.32 7.14 6.66
CA GLY A 524 -17.26 8.01 6.18
C GLY A 524 -17.65 8.83 4.94
N ASP A 525 -16.72 9.68 4.50
CA ASP A 525 -16.90 10.54 3.30
C ASP A 525 -16.25 9.89 2.07
N TYR A 526 -16.76 8.72 1.70
CA TYR A 526 -16.29 7.98 0.53
C TYR A 526 -17.23 8.15 -0.66
N GLU A 527 -16.67 8.22 -1.86
CA GLU A 527 -17.44 8.46 -3.09
C GLU A 527 -17.61 7.22 -3.96
N ALA A 528 -16.82 6.19 -3.72
CA ALA A 528 -16.91 4.90 -4.39
C ALA A 528 -16.26 3.81 -3.53
N LEU A 529 -16.55 2.57 -3.88
CA LEU A 529 -15.93 1.37 -3.33
C LEU A 529 -15.18 0.60 -4.42
N VAL A 530 -13.93 0.24 -4.16
CA VAL A 530 -13.25 -0.85 -4.83
C VAL A 530 -13.33 -2.07 -3.93
N LEU A 531 -14.00 -3.11 -4.40
CA LEU A 531 -14.09 -4.40 -3.73
C LEU A 531 -13.05 -5.35 -4.31
N ARG A 532 -11.93 -5.50 -3.60
CA ARG A 532 -10.86 -6.42 -4.00
C ARG A 532 -11.21 -7.85 -3.56
N ILE A 533 -11.19 -8.79 -4.50
CA ILE A 533 -11.56 -10.19 -4.27
C ILE A 533 -10.41 -11.08 -4.72
N ASN A 534 -9.83 -11.82 -3.78
CA ASN A 534 -8.88 -12.90 -4.04
C ASN A 534 -9.34 -14.16 -3.32
N SER A 535 -10.40 -14.76 -3.84
CA SER A 535 -11.11 -15.88 -3.18
C SER A 535 -11.52 -16.97 -4.16
N PRO A 536 -11.24 -18.24 -3.81
CA PRO A 536 -11.75 -19.39 -4.57
C PRO A 536 -13.25 -19.66 -4.29
N GLY A 537 -13.87 -18.88 -3.41
CA GLY A 537 -15.23 -19.08 -2.92
C GLY A 537 -15.28 -19.55 -1.47
N GLY A 538 -16.38 -20.18 -1.08
CA GLY A 538 -16.62 -20.68 0.27
C GLY A 538 -18.09 -20.88 0.57
N SER A 539 -18.56 -20.47 1.75
CA SER A 539 -19.96 -20.57 2.17
C SER A 539 -20.89 -19.85 1.20
N ALA A 540 -21.83 -20.59 0.61
CA ALA A 540 -22.85 -20.05 -0.26
C ALA A 540 -23.69 -18.96 0.41
N GLN A 541 -24.09 -19.18 1.66
CA GLN A 541 -24.89 -18.25 2.46
C GLN A 541 -24.11 -16.97 2.80
N ALA A 542 -22.83 -17.08 3.16
CA ALA A 542 -21.99 -15.92 3.44
C ALA A 542 -21.76 -15.09 2.17
N SER A 543 -21.52 -15.76 1.03
CA SER A 543 -21.35 -15.12 -0.27
C SER A 543 -22.62 -14.37 -0.70
N ASP A 544 -23.80 -14.96 -0.49
CA ASP A 544 -25.07 -14.34 -0.81
C ASP A 544 -25.35 -13.09 0.06
N ARG A 545 -25.03 -13.15 1.34
CA ARG A 545 -25.15 -11.98 2.24
C ARG A 545 -24.25 -10.82 1.81
N ILE A 546 -22.98 -11.12 1.50
CA ILE A 546 -22.05 -10.08 1.02
C ILE A 546 -22.52 -9.52 -0.32
N TRP A 547 -22.93 -10.39 -1.26
CA TRP A 547 -23.49 -9.97 -2.54
C TRP A 547 -24.71 -9.03 -2.36
N ALA A 548 -25.62 -9.38 -1.46
CA ALA A 548 -26.80 -8.56 -1.18
C ALA A 548 -26.43 -7.17 -0.65
N SER A 549 -25.44 -7.09 0.24
CA SER A 549 -24.93 -5.80 0.76
C SER A 549 -24.29 -4.98 -0.36
N VAL A 550 -23.44 -5.58 -1.20
CA VAL A 550 -22.83 -4.91 -2.37
C VAL A 550 -23.90 -4.43 -3.34
N ARG A 551 -24.89 -5.27 -3.62
CA ARG A 551 -25.98 -4.95 -4.54
C ARG A 551 -26.85 -3.79 -4.03
N ASN A 552 -27.11 -3.77 -2.72
CA ASN A 552 -27.85 -2.67 -2.08
C ASN A 552 -27.12 -1.33 -2.26
N LEU A 553 -25.80 -1.26 -2.07
CA LEU A 553 -25.02 -0.05 -2.34
C LEU A 553 -25.19 0.42 -3.79
N VAL A 554 -25.08 -0.49 -4.75
CA VAL A 554 -25.25 -0.16 -6.17
C VAL A 554 -26.66 0.35 -6.48
N GLU A 555 -27.69 -0.25 -5.88
CA GLU A 555 -29.09 0.18 -6.06
C GLU A 555 -29.39 1.54 -5.43
N LEU A 556 -28.66 1.91 -4.39
CA LEU A 556 -28.68 3.25 -3.80
C LEU A 556 -27.87 4.27 -4.62
N GLY A 557 -27.28 3.87 -5.73
CA GLY A 557 -26.51 4.74 -6.63
C GLY A 557 -25.04 4.93 -6.22
N PHE A 558 -24.54 4.19 -5.22
CA PHE A 558 -23.15 4.26 -4.81
C PHE A 558 -22.26 3.41 -5.74
N PRO A 559 -21.20 3.97 -6.35
CA PRO A 559 -20.35 3.27 -7.30
C PRO A 559 -19.53 2.16 -6.62
N VAL A 560 -19.64 0.93 -7.14
CA VAL A 560 -18.86 -0.22 -6.69
C VAL A 560 -18.18 -0.90 -7.88
N VAL A 561 -16.86 -1.08 -7.80
CA VAL A 561 -16.08 -1.84 -8.79
C VAL A 561 -15.42 -3.04 -8.11
N ALA A 562 -15.72 -4.23 -8.58
CA ALA A 562 -15.03 -5.45 -8.15
C ALA A 562 -13.69 -5.57 -8.87
N SER A 563 -12.60 -5.77 -8.12
CA SER A 563 -11.25 -6.04 -8.62
C SER A 563 -10.85 -7.45 -8.22
N ILE A 564 -10.70 -8.35 -9.19
CA ILE A 564 -10.33 -9.73 -8.93
C ILE A 564 -8.80 -9.87 -8.93
N GLY A 565 -8.25 -10.46 -7.86
CA GLY A 565 -6.86 -10.87 -7.74
C GLY A 565 -6.56 -12.16 -8.51
N ASP A 566 -5.83 -13.08 -7.88
CA ASP A 566 -5.55 -14.39 -8.51
C ASP A 566 -6.83 -15.22 -8.71
N TYR A 567 -7.79 -15.07 -7.78
CA TYR A 567 -9.04 -15.85 -7.76
C TYR A 567 -10.25 -14.95 -7.53
N GLY A 568 -11.23 -15.04 -8.40
CA GLY A 568 -12.59 -14.57 -8.20
C GLY A 568 -13.53 -15.68 -8.66
N ALA A 569 -13.52 -16.80 -7.92
CA ALA A 569 -14.20 -18.00 -8.35
C ALA A 569 -15.33 -18.38 -7.39
N SER A 570 -16.39 -19.02 -7.92
CA SER A 570 -17.50 -19.52 -7.14
C SER A 570 -18.15 -18.43 -6.27
N GLY A 571 -18.14 -18.56 -4.94
CA GLY A 571 -18.63 -17.52 -4.03
C GLY A 571 -17.96 -16.16 -4.22
N GLY A 572 -16.66 -16.12 -4.57
CA GLY A 572 -15.95 -14.89 -4.92
C GLY A 572 -16.49 -14.22 -6.18
N TYR A 573 -16.81 -14.99 -7.21
CA TYR A 573 -17.44 -14.49 -8.42
C TYR A 573 -18.90 -14.07 -8.17
N TYR A 574 -19.61 -14.85 -7.35
CA TYR A 574 -20.97 -14.50 -6.94
C TYR A 574 -21.02 -13.08 -6.33
N ILE A 575 -20.10 -12.79 -5.39
CA ILE A 575 -19.99 -11.47 -4.76
C ILE A 575 -19.64 -10.40 -5.81
N ALA A 576 -18.67 -10.66 -6.69
CA ALA A 576 -18.26 -9.72 -7.73
C ALA A 576 -19.43 -9.30 -8.65
N CYS A 577 -20.38 -10.20 -8.89
CA CYS A 577 -21.60 -9.92 -9.66
C CYS A 577 -22.56 -8.92 -9.00
N GLY A 578 -22.31 -8.50 -7.75
CA GLY A 578 -23.04 -7.40 -7.10
C GLY A 578 -22.59 -6.01 -7.55
N ALA A 579 -21.36 -5.87 -8.05
CA ALA A 579 -20.76 -4.60 -8.42
C ALA A 579 -21.26 -4.03 -9.76
N ASN A 580 -21.02 -2.72 -10.00
CA ASN A 580 -21.31 -2.08 -11.29
C ASN A 580 -20.41 -2.59 -12.41
N LYS A 581 -19.15 -2.90 -12.09
CA LYS A 581 -18.13 -3.40 -13.02
C LYS A 581 -17.27 -4.45 -12.35
N ILE A 582 -16.81 -5.40 -13.15
CA ILE A 582 -15.87 -6.45 -12.71
C ILE A 582 -14.60 -6.30 -13.54
N VAL A 583 -13.47 -6.12 -12.85
CA VAL A 583 -12.13 -5.99 -13.42
C VAL A 583 -11.29 -7.17 -12.95
N ALA A 584 -10.55 -7.82 -13.84
CA ALA A 584 -9.63 -8.91 -13.50
C ALA A 584 -8.37 -8.87 -14.36
N GLU A 585 -7.26 -9.38 -13.84
CA GLU A 585 -6.04 -9.56 -14.64
C GLU A 585 -6.15 -10.73 -15.60
N GLU A 586 -5.36 -10.73 -16.66
CA GLU A 586 -5.38 -11.78 -17.70
C GLU A 586 -5.20 -13.19 -17.14
N PHE A 587 -4.40 -13.32 -16.06
CA PHE A 587 -4.10 -14.58 -15.37
C PHE A 587 -5.09 -14.96 -14.28
N SER A 588 -5.96 -14.06 -13.85
CA SER A 588 -6.96 -14.33 -12.81
C SER A 588 -7.84 -15.50 -13.17
N LEU A 589 -8.26 -16.28 -12.18
CA LEU A 589 -9.23 -17.33 -12.38
C LEU A 589 -10.62 -16.87 -11.96
N VAL A 590 -11.56 -16.92 -12.91
CA VAL A 590 -12.90 -16.36 -12.79
C VAL A 590 -13.95 -17.43 -13.09
N GLY A 591 -15.13 -17.31 -12.51
CA GLY A 591 -16.25 -18.20 -12.79
C GLY A 591 -16.45 -19.27 -11.73
N SER A 592 -16.25 -20.55 -12.08
CA SER A 592 -16.62 -21.69 -11.23
C SER A 592 -18.07 -21.62 -10.74
N ILE A 593 -18.99 -21.26 -11.70
CA ILE A 593 -20.43 -21.10 -11.44
C ILE A 593 -21.02 -22.47 -11.19
N GLY A 594 -21.16 -22.84 -9.93
CA GLY A 594 -21.59 -24.15 -9.50
C GLY A 594 -21.50 -24.28 -7.98
N ILE A 595 -22.04 -25.32 -7.44
CA ILE A 595 -22.16 -25.57 -6.02
C ILE A 595 -21.89 -27.02 -5.67
N TYR A 596 -21.39 -27.29 -4.50
CA TYR A 596 -21.36 -28.62 -3.89
C TYR A 596 -21.67 -28.51 -2.38
N GLY A 597 -22.11 -29.59 -1.79
CA GLY A 597 -22.36 -29.71 -0.38
C GLY A 597 -22.30 -31.12 0.09
N GLY A 598 -22.09 -31.34 1.37
CA GLY A 598 -22.03 -32.71 1.90
C GLY A 598 -21.47 -32.78 3.30
N LYS A 599 -21.18 -33.98 3.74
CA LYS A 599 -20.59 -34.27 5.04
C LYS A 599 -19.59 -35.42 4.96
N VAL A 600 -18.85 -35.57 6.05
CA VAL A 600 -17.97 -36.70 6.31
C VAL A 600 -18.74 -37.73 7.17
N ASP A 601 -18.76 -38.98 6.77
CA ASP A 601 -19.20 -40.11 7.56
C ASP A 601 -17.95 -40.84 8.13
N ALA A 602 -17.77 -40.75 9.42
CA ALA A 602 -16.67 -41.36 10.15
C ALA A 602 -17.13 -42.61 10.96
N SER A 603 -18.33 -43.13 10.71
CA SER A 603 -18.87 -44.25 11.46
C SER A 603 -17.97 -45.49 11.44
N GLY A 604 -17.37 -45.80 10.28
CA GLY A 604 -16.42 -46.91 10.16
C GLY A 604 -15.07 -46.66 10.86
N LEU A 605 -14.62 -45.43 11.00
CA LEU A 605 -13.47 -45.10 11.82
C LEU A 605 -13.79 -45.27 13.31
N LEU A 606 -14.93 -44.79 13.76
CA LEU A 606 -15.38 -44.95 15.15
C LEU A 606 -15.49 -46.44 15.50
N GLU A 607 -16.08 -47.24 14.63
CA GLU A 607 -16.15 -48.68 14.81
C GLU A 607 -14.76 -49.32 14.98
N LYS A 608 -13.80 -48.97 14.13
CA LYS A 608 -12.40 -49.45 14.24
C LYS A 608 -11.73 -49.07 15.52
N LEU A 609 -12.08 -47.91 16.07
CA LEU A 609 -11.54 -47.42 17.36
C LEU A 609 -12.32 -47.95 18.54
N GLY A 610 -13.37 -48.76 18.36
CA GLY A 610 -14.23 -49.26 19.43
C GLY A 610 -15.15 -48.23 20.05
N VAL A 611 -15.35 -47.09 19.36
CA VAL A 611 -16.24 -46.00 19.78
C VAL A 611 -17.63 -46.24 19.25
N LYS A 612 -18.64 -46.23 20.09
CA LYS A 612 -20.06 -46.34 19.72
C LYS A 612 -20.73 -45.00 19.87
N ALA A 613 -21.49 -44.58 18.88
CA ALA A 613 -22.34 -43.41 18.93
C ALA A 613 -23.78 -43.87 19.28
N GLU A 614 -24.36 -43.28 20.29
CA GLU A 614 -25.82 -43.43 20.59
C GLU A 614 -26.45 -42.06 20.34
N THR A 615 -27.54 -42.07 19.57
CA THR A 615 -28.24 -40.85 19.20
C THR A 615 -29.64 -40.83 19.78
N VAL A 616 -29.94 -39.78 20.52
CA VAL A 616 -31.31 -39.50 20.99
C VAL A 616 -31.82 -38.30 20.21
N LYS A 617 -32.95 -38.40 19.57
CA LYS A 617 -33.51 -37.37 18.72
C LYS A 617 -35.02 -37.29 18.78
N THR A 618 -35.57 -36.12 18.62
CA THR A 618 -37.01 -35.85 18.64
C THR A 618 -37.69 -36.08 17.30
N HIS A 619 -36.92 -35.94 16.18
CA HIS A 619 -37.39 -36.06 14.81
C HIS A 619 -36.40 -36.86 13.97
N PRO A 620 -36.83 -37.54 12.88
CA PRO A 620 -35.98 -38.43 12.10
C PRO A 620 -34.63 -37.82 11.66
N HIS A 621 -34.62 -36.58 11.22
CA HIS A 621 -33.42 -35.90 10.67
C HIS A 621 -32.72 -34.92 11.63
N ALA A 622 -33.03 -34.94 12.94
CA ALA A 622 -32.43 -34.04 13.89
C ALA A 622 -30.90 -34.20 14.02
N ASP A 623 -30.37 -35.34 13.60
CA ASP A 623 -28.92 -35.65 13.53
C ASP A 623 -28.38 -35.68 12.09
N GLY A 624 -29.07 -35.07 11.12
CA GLY A 624 -28.70 -35.09 9.70
C GLY A 624 -27.28 -34.58 9.41
N GLY A 625 -26.80 -33.63 10.19
CA GLY A 625 -25.42 -33.13 10.11
C GLY A 625 -24.35 -33.99 10.80
N SER A 626 -24.74 -35.08 11.50
CA SER A 626 -23.78 -35.89 12.26
C SER A 626 -22.78 -36.62 11.35
N PHE A 627 -21.51 -36.66 11.79
CA PHE A 627 -20.46 -37.47 11.15
C PHE A 627 -20.48 -38.95 11.59
N THR A 628 -21.40 -39.34 12.48
CA THR A 628 -21.49 -40.71 13.01
C THR A 628 -22.31 -41.64 12.17
N ARG A 629 -22.93 -41.17 11.09
CA ARG A 629 -23.70 -41.96 10.12
C ARG A 629 -23.72 -41.30 8.72
N PRO A 630 -23.97 -42.06 7.67
CA PRO A 630 -24.20 -41.52 6.34
C PRO A 630 -25.51 -40.70 6.25
N PHE A 631 -25.70 -39.99 5.14
CA PHE A 631 -27.00 -39.43 4.76
C PHE A 631 -28.00 -40.57 4.47
N ASP A 632 -29.24 -40.37 4.88
CA ASP A 632 -30.36 -41.15 4.32
C ASP A 632 -30.83 -40.56 2.98
N GLU A 633 -31.78 -41.24 2.31
CA GLU A 633 -32.25 -40.83 1.00
C GLU A 633 -32.98 -39.48 1.00
N GLU A 634 -33.75 -39.20 2.05
CA GLU A 634 -34.52 -37.97 2.19
C GLU A 634 -33.59 -36.76 2.49
N GLU A 635 -32.59 -36.95 3.35
CA GLU A 635 -31.56 -35.95 3.61
C GLU A 635 -30.75 -35.62 2.33
N ARG A 636 -30.40 -36.65 1.56
CA ARG A 636 -29.69 -36.50 0.30
C ARG A 636 -30.52 -35.77 -0.74
N ALA A 637 -31.79 -36.11 -0.88
CA ALA A 637 -32.72 -35.45 -1.78
C ALA A 637 -32.96 -33.98 -1.37
N SER A 638 -33.08 -33.70 -0.07
CA SER A 638 -33.23 -32.35 0.46
C SER A 638 -31.99 -31.47 0.21
N LEU A 639 -30.79 -32.02 0.41
CA LEU A 639 -29.55 -31.34 0.10
C LEU A 639 -29.41 -31.07 -1.41
N GLN A 640 -29.77 -32.01 -2.25
CA GLN A 640 -29.75 -31.83 -3.72
C GLN A 640 -30.71 -30.70 -4.14
N ALA A 641 -31.94 -30.70 -3.63
CA ALA A 641 -32.93 -29.67 -3.93
C ALA A 641 -32.45 -28.27 -3.49
N PHE A 642 -31.83 -28.18 -2.34
CA PHE A 642 -31.21 -26.90 -1.86
C PHE A 642 -30.11 -26.43 -2.80
N MET A 643 -29.25 -27.34 -3.27
CA MET A 643 -28.16 -26.98 -4.19
C MET A 643 -28.70 -26.57 -5.57
N ASP A 644 -29.73 -27.24 -6.06
CA ASP A 644 -30.36 -26.90 -7.34
C ASP A 644 -31.00 -25.49 -7.28
N ASP A 645 -31.70 -25.17 -6.18
CA ASP A 645 -32.26 -23.82 -5.95
C ASP A 645 -31.17 -22.74 -5.92
N PHE A 646 -30.09 -23.00 -5.17
CA PHE A 646 -28.98 -22.05 -5.08
C PHE A 646 -28.24 -21.88 -6.41
N TYR A 647 -28.07 -22.97 -7.17
CA TYR A 647 -27.47 -22.90 -8.51
C TYR A 647 -28.31 -22.05 -9.46
N GLU A 648 -29.63 -22.27 -9.49
CA GLU A 648 -30.56 -21.45 -10.24
C GLU A 648 -30.49 -19.97 -9.88
N ARG A 649 -30.34 -19.67 -8.58
CA ARG A 649 -30.12 -18.32 -8.07
C ARG A 649 -28.79 -17.75 -8.56
N PHE A 650 -27.70 -18.54 -8.52
CA PHE A 650 -26.38 -18.13 -9.01
C PHE A 650 -26.42 -17.76 -10.49
N LEU A 651 -27.03 -18.61 -11.33
CA LEU A 651 -27.25 -18.32 -12.74
C LEU A 651 -27.99 -16.98 -12.93
N GLY A 652 -29.02 -16.73 -12.14
CA GLY A 652 -29.77 -15.47 -12.17
C GLY A 652 -28.96 -14.26 -11.75
N VAL A 653 -28.05 -14.40 -10.78
CA VAL A 653 -27.12 -13.35 -10.34
C VAL A 653 -26.14 -13.00 -11.46
N VAL A 654 -25.53 -14.02 -12.08
CA VAL A 654 -24.59 -13.83 -13.20
C VAL A 654 -25.29 -13.20 -14.41
N SER A 655 -26.44 -13.72 -14.78
CA SER A 655 -27.22 -13.19 -15.91
C SER A 655 -27.55 -11.71 -15.74
N ARG A 656 -27.96 -11.28 -14.55
CA ARG A 656 -28.23 -9.87 -14.24
C ARG A 656 -26.98 -8.99 -14.30
N ALA A 657 -25.84 -9.48 -13.77
CA ALA A 657 -24.61 -8.74 -13.74
C ALA A 657 -23.96 -8.55 -15.10
N THR A 658 -24.07 -9.58 -15.97
CA THR A 658 -23.38 -9.64 -17.26
C THR A 658 -24.27 -9.27 -18.43
N GLY A 659 -25.61 -9.36 -18.27
CA GLY A 659 -26.58 -9.26 -19.37
C GLY A 659 -26.65 -10.50 -20.26
N ILE A 660 -25.92 -11.55 -19.96
CA ILE A 660 -25.95 -12.82 -20.71
C ILE A 660 -27.22 -13.57 -20.33
N GLU A 661 -27.91 -14.15 -21.34
CA GLU A 661 -29.10 -14.96 -21.11
C GLU A 661 -28.79 -16.12 -20.16
N LYS A 662 -29.66 -16.36 -19.17
CA LYS A 662 -29.48 -17.39 -18.13
C LYS A 662 -29.21 -18.78 -18.70
N ALA A 663 -29.96 -19.17 -19.75
CA ALA A 663 -29.74 -20.46 -20.42
C ALA A 663 -28.34 -20.58 -21.04
N LYS A 664 -27.80 -19.47 -21.56
CA LYS A 664 -26.42 -19.42 -22.09
C LYS A 664 -25.39 -19.46 -20.98
N VAL A 665 -25.65 -18.76 -19.86
CA VAL A 665 -24.78 -18.85 -18.68
C VAL A 665 -24.68 -20.30 -18.22
N ASP A 666 -25.79 -21.02 -18.15
CA ASP A 666 -25.80 -22.42 -17.70
C ASP A 666 -25.02 -23.32 -18.66
N SER A 667 -25.37 -23.31 -19.95
CA SER A 667 -24.83 -24.27 -20.93
C SER A 667 -23.36 -24.02 -21.31
N GLU A 668 -22.90 -22.76 -21.38
CA GLU A 668 -21.58 -22.42 -21.88
C GLU A 668 -20.60 -22.03 -20.78
N LEU A 669 -21.05 -21.36 -19.71
CA LEU A 669 -20.22 -20.71 -18.69
C LEU A 669 -20.38 -21.32 -17.29
N GLY A 670 -21.47 -22.05 -17.08
CA GLY A 670 -21.85 -22.69 -15.83
C GLY A 670 -21.21 -24.06 -15.61
N GLY A 671 -21.87 -24.84 -14.75
CA GLY A 671 -21.46 -26.22 -14.46
C GLY A 671 -20.13 -26.31 -13.68
N GLY A 672 -19.64 -25.22 -13.13
CA GLY A 672 -18.39 -25.17 -12.36
C GLY A 672 -17.12 -24.87 -13.19
N ARG A 673 -17.26 -24.54 -14.48
CA ARG A 673 -16.11 -24.16 -15.34
C ARG A 673 -15.38 -22.92 -14.79
N VAL A 674 -14.05 -22.92 -15.00
CA VAL A 674 -13.18 -21.83 -14.60
C VAL A 674 -12.51 -21.21 -15.83
N PHE A 675 -12.43 -19.91 -15.90
CA PHE A 675 -11.85 -19.18 -17.03
C PHE A 675 -10.68 -18.31 -16.56
N VAL A 676 -9.62 -18.21 -17.36
CA VAL A 676 -8.63 -17.16 -17.16
C VAL A 676 -9.25 -15.79 -17.47
N GLY A 677 -8.75 -14.72 -16.87
CA GLY A 677 -9.34 -13.37 -17.03
C GLY A 677 -9.50 -12.94 -18.49
N LYS A 678 -8.56 -13.31 -19.35
CA LYS A 678 -8.67 -13.06 -20.80
C LYS A 678 -9.90 -13.75 -21.41
N GLU A 679 -10.10 -15.04 -21.15
CA GLU A 679 -11.30 -15.78 -21.60
C GLU A 679 -12.57 -15.24 -20.94
N ALA A 680 -12.48 -14.83 -19.67
CA ALA A 680 -13.62 -14.25 -18.95
C ALA A 680 -14.09 -12.94 -19.58
N LEU A 681 -13.17 -12.12 -20.11
CA LEU A 681 -13.54 -10.93 -20.89
C LEU A 681 -14.20 -11.31 -22.22
N GLU A 682 -13.62 -12.25 -22.96
CA GLU A 682 -14.13 -12.74 -24.24
C GLU A 682 -15.53 -13.32 -24.09
N ASN A 683 -15.79 -14.00 -22.98
CA ASN A 683 -17.08 -14.61 -22.63
C ASN A 683 -18.08 -13.64 -21.99
N GLY A 684 -17.67 -12.39 -21.69
CA GLY A 684 -18.50 -11.38 -21.05
C GLY A 684 -18.72 -11.57 -19.55
N LEU A 685 -17.95 -12.44 -18.89
CA LEU A 685 -18.02 -12.64 -17.42
C LEU A 685 -17.42 -11.48 -16.64
N ILE A 686 -16.49 -10.72 -17.24
CA ILE A 686 -15.91 -9.49 -16.67
C ILE A 686 -16.08 -8.33 -17.64
N SER A 687 -15.98 -7.11 -17.09
CA SER A 687 -16.17 -5.89 -17.86
C SER A 687 -14.89 -5.41 -18.55
N GLN A 688 -13.72 -5.67 -17.93
CA GLN A 688 -12.44 -5.14 -18.38
C GLN A 688 -11.26 -5.92 -17.80
N LEU A 689 -10.16 -6.01 -18.58
CA LEU A 689 -8.87 -6.50 -18.09
C LEU A 689 -8.13 -5.41 -17.33
N GLY A 690 -7.55 -5.76 -16.19
CA GLY A 690 -6.70 -4.90 -15.38
C GLY A 690 -6.61 -5.32 -13.93
N GLY A 691 -5.71 -4.67 -13.20
CA GLY A 691 -5.53 -4.85 -11.78
C GLY A 691 -6.25 -3.79 -10.94
N LEU A 692 -5.75 -3.60 -9.72
CA LEU A 692 -6.30 -2.64 -8.78
C LEU A 692 -6.27 -1.20 -9.31
N ASP A 693 -5.25 -0.83 -10.08
CA ASP A 693 -5.12 0.49 -10.70
C ASP A 693 -6.26 0.80 -11.68
N VAL A 694 -6.67 -0.19 -12.47
CA VAL A 694 -7.78 -0.06 -13.43
C VAL A 694 -9.12 0.00 -12.69
N ALA A 695 -9.29 -0.80 -11.64
CA ALA A 695 -10.50 -0.78 -10.84
C ALA A 695 -10.70 0.56 -10.11
N ILE A 696 -9.62 1.15 -9.58
CA ILE A 696 -9.65 2.49 -8.97
C ILE A 696 -10.02 3.55 -10.00
N ALA A 697 -9.43 3.49 -11.19
CA ALA A 697 -9.73 4.41 -12.27
C ALA A 697 -11.20 4.35 -12.69
N GLU A 698 -11.75 3.15 -12.78
CA GLU A 698 -13.15 2.95 -13.14
C GLU A 698 -14.10 3.38 -12.01
N ALA A 699 -13.75 3.13 -10.75
CA ALA A 699 -14.51 3.63 -9.60
C ALA A 699 -14.54 5.16 -9.56
N ALA A 700 -13.37 5.81 -9.77
CA ALA A 700 -13.27 7.26 -9.88
C ALA A 700 -14.13 7.83 -11.04
N ARG A 701 -14.10 7.16 -12.20
CA ARG A 701 -14.90 7.54 -13.37
C ARG A 701 -16.40 7.46 -13.07
N LEU A 702 -16.86 6.39 -12.44
CA LEU A 702 -18.25 6.19 -12.06
C LEU A 702 -18.72 7.23 -11.03
N ALA A 703 -17.84 7.61 -10.10
CA ALA A 703 -18.09 8.65 -9.09
C ALA A 703 -17.90 10.09 -9.64
N GLY A 704 -17.48 10.28 -10.89
CA GLY A 704 -17.21 11.60 -11.46
C GLY A 704 -15.98 12.31 -10.87
N ILE A 705 -15.04 11.58 -10.29
CA ILE A 705 -13.82 12.13 -9.69
C ILE A 705 -12.73 12.32 -10.75
N SER A 706 -12.09 13.50 -10.77
CA SER A 706 -10.91 13.71 -11.62
C SER A 706 -9.65 13.14 -10.96
N PHE A 707 -8.81 12.46 -11.74
CA PHE A 707 -7.68 11.62 -11.30
C PHE A 707 -6.64 12.30 -10.39
N GLY A 708 -6.44 13.59 -10.47
CA GLY A 708 -5.44 14.31 -9.68
C GLY A 708 -5.82 14.57 -8.21
N ARG A 709 -6.94 14.04 -7.71
CA ARG A 709 -7.50 14.35 -6.38
C ARG A 709 -7.97 13.11 -5.61
N LEU A 710 -7.47 11.94 -5.97
CA LEU A 710 -7.98 10.67 -5.48
C LEU A 710 -7.10 10.06 -4.39
N GLU A 711 -7.69 9.67 -3.27
CA GLU A 711 -7.08 8.89 -2.22
C GLU A 711 -7.79 7.53 -2.08
N LEU A 712 -7.02 6.45 -2.09
CA LEU A 712 -7.53 5.11 -1.82
C LEU A 712 -7.29 4.80 -0.34
N VAL A 713 -8.36 4.53 0.39
CA VAL A 713 -8.31 4.21 1.83
C VAL A 713 -8.70 2.75 2.02
N SER A 714 -7.79 1.95 2.57
CA SER A 714 -8.09 0.56 2.94
C SER A 714 -8.93 0.53 4.21
N LEU A 715 -10.07 -0.13 4.12
CA LEU A 715 -11.01 -0.36 5.23
C LEU A 715 -10.84 -1.75 5.85
N SER A 716 -9.95 -2.58 5.27
CA SER A 716 -9.69 -3.94 5.74
C SER A 716 -8.43 -4.05 6.60
N ASP A 717 -7.65 -2.98 6.74
CA ASP A 717 -6.36 -2.97 7.44
C ASP A 717 -6.52 -2.62 8.94
N ASP A 718 -7.66 -2.89 9.54
CA ASP A 718 -7.87 -2.54 10.94
C ASP A 718 -7.01 -3.41 11.87
N TYR A 719 -6.28 -2.72 12.76
CA TYR A 719 -5.37 -3.28 13.78
C TYR A 719 -6.07 -4.14 14.85
N SER A 720 -7.37 -4.37 14.75
CA SER A 720 -8.11 -5.24 15.65
C SER A 720 -7.60 -6.69 15.66
N TYR A 721 -6.86 -7.11 14.63
CA TYR A 721 -6.18 -8.41 14.59
C TYR A 721 -5.01 -8.55 15.58
N ILE A 722 -4.52 -7.47 16.17
CA ILE A 722 -3.38 -7.52 17.11
C ILE A 722 -3.78 -8.03 18.51
N LEU A 723 -5.05 -7.98 18.88
CA LEU A 723 -5.50 -8.23 20.24
C LEU A 723 -6.64 -9.26 20.41
N GLY A 724 -6.88 -10.17 19.47
CA GLY A 724 -7.70 -11.28 19.94
C GLY A 724 -8.79 -11.86 19.08
N ALA A 725 -8.67 -11.95 17.77
CA ALA A 725 -9.43 -12.98 17.08
C ALA A 725 -8.68 -14.32 17.22
N PRO A 726 -9.29 -15.37 17.80
CA PRO A 726 -8.64 -16.66 17.82
C PRO A 726 -8.46 -17.12 16.39
N ARG A 727 -7.19 -17.40 16.00
CA ARG A 727 -6.92 -18.25 14.84
C ARG A 727 -7.89 -19.41 14.93
N ALA A 728 -8.55 -19.73 13.80
CA ALA A 728 -9.35 -20.93 13.72
C ALA A 728 -8.55 -22.09 14.35
N SER A 729 -8.95 -22.49 15.54
CA SER A 729 -8.28 -23.60 16.23
C SER A 729 -8.50 -24.86 15.38
N LEU A 730 -7.63 -25.85 15.52
CA LEU A 730 -7.85 -27.15 14.90
C LEU A 730 -9.30 -27.66 15.12
N SER A 731 -9.93 -27.26 16.23
CA SER A 731 -11.31 -27.56 16.55
C SER A 731 -12.32 -26.85 15.62
N SER A 732 -12.06 -25.62 15.18
CA SER A 732 -12.95 -24.93 14.22
C SER A 732 -12.83 -25.52 12.82
N THR A 733 -11.63 -25.93 12.41
CA THR A 733 -11.44 -26.67 11.16
C THR A 733 -12.09 -28.04 11.19
N LEU A 734 -12.05 -28.74 12.33
CA LEU A 734 -12.74 -30.01 12.50
C LEU A 734 -14.27 -29.83 12.59
N SER A 735 -14.78 -28.75 13.21
CA SER A 735 -16.22 -28.46 13.26
C SER A 735 -16.78 -28.15 11.84
N GLU A 736 -15.95 -27.60 10.95
CA GLU A 736 -16.32 -27.37 9.55
C GLU A 736 -16.57 -28.66 8.77
N PHE A 737 -15.92 -29.75 9.15
CA PHE A 737 -16.13 -31.08 8.54
C PHE A 737 -17.31 -31.85 9.17
N THR A 738 -17.82 -31.44 10.31
CA THR A 738 -18.89 -32.18 11.03
C THR A 738 -20.29 -31.67 10.73
N ASP A 739 -20.42 -30.42 10.26
CA ASP A 739 -21.71 -29.84 9.91
C ASP A 739 -22.05 -30.06 8.44
N VAL A 740 -23.33 -30.23 8.12
CA VAL A 740 -23.80 -30.22 6.73
C VAL A 740 -23.64 -28.79 6.19
N ARG A 741 -22.62 -28.58 5.37
CA ARG A 741 -22.35 -27.27 4.75
C ARG A 741 -22.39 -27.37 3.24
N VAL A 742 -22.93 -26.31 2.64
CA VAL A 742 -22.94 -26.14 1.21
C VAL A 742 -21.81 -25.19 0.82
N TRP A 743 -20.86 -25.69 0.04
CA TRP A 743 -19.66 -24.97 -0.34
C TRP A 743 -19.68 -24.62 -1.82
N ALA A 744 -19.37 -23.39 -2.11
CA ALA A 744 -19.12 -22.92 -3.47
C ALA A 744 -17.60 -22.78 -3.72
N LEU A 745 -16.78 -23.67 -3.18
CA LEU A 745 -15.33 -23.65 -3.24
C LEU A 745 -14.81 -24.60 -4.30
N ASP A 746 -13.85 -24.20 -5.11
CA ASP A 746 -13.08 -25.07 -5.99
C ASP A 746 -11.60 -25.01 -5.62
N ILE A 747 -11.11 -26.05 -4.91
CA ILE A 747 -9.76 -26.12 -4.37
C ILE A 747 -8.71 -26.65 -5.36
N ARG A 748 -9.10 -27.02 -6.60
CA ARG A 748 -8.14 -27.49 -7.61
C ARG A 748 -7.03 -26.50 -7.90
N PHE A 749 -7.32 -25.22 -7.71
CA PHE A 749 -6.44 -24.12 -8.08
C PHE A 749 -5.66 -23.54 -6.90
N LEU A 750 -5.85 -24.04 -5.67
CA LEU A 750 -5.15 -23.53 -4.48
C LEU A 750 -3.73 -24.07 -4.31
N ASP A 751 -3.37 -25.15 -5.00
CA ASP A 751 -2.08 -25.84 -4.86
C ASP A 751 -1.04 -25.36 -5.91
N PHE A 752 -1.20 -24.19 -6.55
CA PHE A 752 -0.32 -23.73 -7.64
C PHE A 752 0.20 -22.31 -7.46
#